data_95686b4fa7e0470d5ea38a1399031591
#
_entry.id   95686b4fa7e0470d5ea38a1399031591
#
_cell.length_a   1.000
_cell.length_b   1.000
_cell.length_c   1.000
_cell.angle_alpha   90.00
_cell.angle_beta   90.00
_cell.angle_gamma   90.00
#
_symmetry.space_group_name_H-M   'P 1'
#
loop_
_entity.id
_entity.type
_entity.pdbx_description
1 polymer ?
#
loop_
_entity_poly.entity_id
_entity_poly.type
_entity_poly.pdbx_seq_one_letter_code
_entity_poly.pdbx_strand_id
1 'polypeptide(L)'
;MIKFTGFCIFLTLFLFCGACFAAGDKPIEVNGDQVEFFPKEKKVVGKGNVTIDYEGIRLTCDRIIVYSETKDAEAEGNVVMQTEGSELKGEKITYNFNTKVGAILKARAKSGEWYAFGDKIELLSNSAYKIMNGYMTSCGLLKPHYKIAAKTIMIDPADGKVSASDVAVKVGNTPIAYLPKYNFNLKTSGWPTIHVIPGSKSKWGAFALNSYRYEFDDKSSLTLRLDERSKWGLAEGLDYKYYLDGFGTGLLRTYYTNQRDVDRNEPVKGEEERYRIQARHRWDINDRAMAIMEYHRMSDATMIKDYFYREEYEREASPESYIYALDRQPEYSLSVLARKRVNHFQDVTERLPETRFNLKDQRLFDLPLYFKTDTTFTSLNKKTSDNADDLNVMRFDTYNKFTAPLKLVDFLSVAPFVGSRDTIYSRGLNGEEDELRTAFYTGVDLSTKFSRTYEASGRFLGVDFNKLHHIVTPTVEYRYIHQPSIDPSELGQFDDIDAIDQKSAFTLGLENRFQTKRMMGGSLKTVDLGYLLITGDYLYKPEGRGSQFSNVIGDLELTPFKWLRFESDTRYDPDTKDFQTWNTDLYINKSDDWQLGFGSRYEQNKITELTSELFYKLNNEWAYRVLGRYDLKEVEDNGHKLVNRFKDREITVIKDLHCWLAEASLSSSRDGGITFWMVMKLKASPKVPFDFKNYYPHPK
;
A
#
# COMPACT_ATOMS: atom_id res chain seq x y z
N MET A 1 44.88 -46.84 -3.11
CA MET A 1 45.03 -47.71 -4.27
C MET A 1 44.53 -46.90 -5.47
N ILE A 2 45.39 -46.13 -6.16
CA ILE A 2 46.30 -46.46 -7.27
C ILE A 2 45.57 -47.13 -8.42
N LYS A 3 45.41 -46.36 -9.51
CA LYS A 3 45.95 -46.55 -10.87
C LYS A 3 45.42 -45.43 -11.79
N PHE A 4 46.19 -44.51 -12.18
CA PHE A 4 47.01 -44.15 -13.36
C PHE A 4 46.80 -45.04 -14.59
N THR A 5 46.49 -44.37 -15.69
CA THR A 5 47.00 -44.51 -17.09
C THR A 5 46.32 -43.39 -17.88
N GLY A 6 46.98 -42.45 -18.54
CA GLY A 6 48.25 -42.40 -19.21
C GLY A 6 48.07 -42.33 -20.74
N PHE A 7 48.71 -41.29 -21.38
CA PHE A 7 49.03 -41.24 -22.84
C PHE A 7 47.94 -40.62 -23.76
N CYS A 8 48.19 -39.67 -24.66
CA CYS A 8 49.36 -39.22 -25.40
C CYS A 8 49.18 -37.83 -25.98
N ILE A 9 50.29 -37.13 -26.06
CA ILE A 9 50.58 -35.89 -26.74
C ILE A 9 50.31 -36.02 -28.26
N PHE A 10 49.65 -34.99 -28.88
CA PHE A 10 49.97 -34.60 -30.25
C PHE A 10 49.95 -33.07 -30.34
N LEU A 11 51.16 -32.55 -30.51
CA LEU A 11 51.54 -31.19 -30.78
C LEU A 11 51.28 -30.93 -32.28
N THR A 12 50.31 -30.08 -32.62
CA THR A 12 50.28 -29.39 -33.94
C THR A 12 50.11 -27.92 -33.73
N LEU A 13 51.24 -27.24 -33.91
CA LEU A 13 51.33 -25.79 -34.13
C LEU A 13 50.52 -25.43 -35.37
N PHE A 14 49.39 -24.77 -35.21
CA PHE A 14 48.80 -23.95 -36.25
C PHE A 14 48.90 -22.49 -35.82
N LEU A 15 49.86 -21.80 -36.43
CA LEU A 15 49.91 -20.37 -36.53
C LEU A 15 48.66 -19.90 -37.26
N PHE A 16 47.60 -19.55 -36.51
CA PHE A 16 46.55 -18.69 -37.02
C PHE A 16 46.94 -17.26 -36.64
N CYS A 17 47.46 -16.56 -37.64
CA CYS A 17 47.54 -15.11 -37.67
C CYS A 17 46.11 -14.59 -37.44
N GLY A 18 45.80 -14.20 -36.20
CA GLY A 18 44.60 -13.50 -35.89
C GLY A 18 44.61 -12.14 -36.55
N ALA A 19 44.02 -12.05 -37.73
CA ALA A 19 43.61 -10.75 -38.24
C ALA A 19 42.67 -10.17 -37.19
N CYS A 20 43.13 -9.17 -36.45
CA CYS A 20 42.27 -8.21 -35.78
C CYS A 20 41.38 -7.61 -36.86
N PHE A 21 40.20 -8.15 -37.05
CA PHE A 21 39.14 -7.37 -37.66
C PHE A 21 38.85 -6.25 -36.64
N ALA A 22 39.46 -5.10 -36.84
CA ALA A 22 38.94 -3.85 -36.37
C ALA A 22 37.45 -3.86 -36.79
N ALA A 23 36.56 -3.74 -35.86
CA ALA A 23 35.14 -3.56 -36.14
C ALA A 23 35.07 -2.30 -37.02
N GLY A 24 35.03 -2.50 -38.31
CA GLY A 24 34.94 -1.42 -39.28
C GLY A 24 33.61 -0.71 -39.04
N ASP A 25 33.72 0.58 -38.88
CA ASP A 25 32.58 1.50 -38.83
C ASP A 25 31.60 1.14 -39.96
N LYS A 26 30.38 0.78 -39.60
CA LYS A 26 29.34 0.46 -40.60
C LYS A 26 29.12 1.68 -41.48
N PRO A 27 29.08 1.55 -42.81
CA PRO A 27 28.80 2.67 -43.71
C PRO A 27 27.35 3.14 -43.46
N ILE A 28 27.14 4.45 -43.58
CA ILE A 28 25.80 5.03 -43.59
C ILE A 28 25.20 4.78 -44.97
N GLU A 29 24.12 4.00 -45.04
CA GLU A 29 23.41 3.71 -46.30
C GLU A 29 22.31 4.77 -46.50
N VAL A 30 22.38 5.47 -47.60
CA VAL A 30 21.40 6.48 -48.04
C VAL A 30 20.60 5.91 -49.19
N ASN A 31 19.31 5.75 -49.01
CA ASN A 31 18.35 5.32 -50.03
C ASN A 31 17.38 6.48 -50.36
N GLY A 32 17.03 6.66 -51.62
CA GLY A 32 16.12 7.70 -52.07
C GLY A 32 15.83 7.63 -53.57
N ASP A 33 14.89 8.43 -54.07
CA ASP A 33 14.54 8.46 -55.49
C ASP A 33 15.74 8.89 -56.37
N GLN A 34 16.57 9.78 -55.86
CA GLN A 34 17.84 10.23 -56.46
C GLN A 34 18.92 10.29 -55.39
N VAL A 35 20.04 9.63 -55.60
CA VAL A 35 21.21 9.66 -54.70
C VAL A 35 22.46 9.97 -55.51
N GLU A 36 23.14 11.06 -55.19
CA GLU A 36 24.35 11.53 -55.84
C GLU A 36 25.53 11.54 -54.86
N PHE A 37 26.66 10.95 -55.26
CA PHE A 37 27.90 11.00 -54.47
C PHE A 37 28.88 12.01 -55.06
N PHE A 38 29.42 12.89 -54.25
CA PHE A 38 30.40 13.91 -54.59
C PHE A 38 31.77 13.56 -53.98
N PRO A 39 32.67 12.87 -54.73
CA PRO A 39 33.91 12.34 -54.17
C PRO A 39 34.87 13.43 -53.66
N LYS A 40 34.93 14.58 -54.33
CA LYS A 40 35.80 15.71 -53.92
C LYS A 40 35.39 16.33 -52.59
N GLU A 41 34.09 16.37 -52.31
CA GLU A 41 33.52 16.97 -51.12
C GLU A 41 33.17 15.90 -50.07
N LYS A 42 33.40 14.61 -50.39
CA LYS A 42 33.13 13.44 -49.56
C LYS A 42 31.72 13.47 -48.96
N LYS A 43 30.73 13.86 -49.77
CA LYS A 43 29.33 13.96 -49.37
C LYS A 43 28.43 13.15 -50.28
N VAL A 44 27.33 12.66 -49.70
CA VAL A 44 26.18 12.02 -50.36
C VAL A 44 24.99 12.97 -50.26
N VAL A 45 24.31 13.19 -51.39
CA VAL A 45 23.07 13.97 -51.44
C VAL A 45 21.94 13.05 -51.89
N GLY A 46 20.94 12.87 -51.04
CA GLY A 46 19.71 12.14 -51.36
C GLY A 46 18.55 13.10 -51.58
N LYS A 47 17.66 12.83 -52.54
CA LYS A 47 16.45 13.59 -52.82
C LYS A 47 15.29 12.65 -53.12
N GLY A 48 14.08 13.00 -52.63
CA GLY A 48 12.84 12.25 -52.80
C GLY A 48 12.79 10.98 -51.95
N ASN A 49 11.83 10.86 -51.05
CA ASN A 49 11.59 9.70 -50.19
C ASN A 49 12.87 9.11 -49.57
N VAL A 50 13.74 9.97 -49.05
CA VAL A 50 15.05 9.54 -48.55
C VAL A 50 14.88 8.78 -47.23
N THR A 51 15.57 7.64 -47.11
CA THR A 51 15.64 6.81 -45.89
C THR A 51 17.08 6.46 -45.55
N ILE A 52 17.46 6.62 -44.30
CA ILE A 52 18.73 6.16 -43.71
C ILE A 52 18.40 5.23 -42.55
N ASP A 53 19.00 4.06 -42.53
CA ASP A 53 19.00 3.12 -41.42
C ASP A 53 20.43 2.94 -40.89
N TYR A 54 20.73 3.40 -39.69
CA TYR A 54 22.03 3.33 -39.08
C TYR A 54 21.98 3.12 -37.57
N GLU A 55 22.58 2.05 -37.09
CA GLU A 55 22.68 1.71 -35.65
C GLU A 55 21.36 1.84 -34.85
N GLY A 56 20.23 1.38 -35.40
CA GLY A 56 18.91 1.44 -34.76
C GLY A 56 18.23 2.81 -34.88
N ILE A 57 18.83 3.75 -35.60
CA ILE A 57 18.22 5.04 -35.94
C ILE A 57 17.69 4.96 -37.36
N ARG A 58 16.41 5.27 -37.55
CA ARG A 58 15.80 5.43 -38.87
C ARG A 58 15.46 6.90 -39.09
N LEU A 59 16.03 7.48 -40.13
CA LEU A 59 15.79 8.86 -40.57
C LEU A 59 15.11 8.86 -41.93
N THR A 60 13.98 9.54 -42.04
CA THR A 60 13.29 9.77 -43.34
C THR A 60 13.10 11.27 -43.60
N CYS A 61 13.21 11.71 -44.85
CA CYS A 61 13.08 13.12 -45.23
C CYS A 61 12.92 13.30 -46.74
N ASP A 62 12.65 14.51 -47.20
CA ASP A 62 12.54 14.82 -48.61
C ASP A 62 13.94 15.02 -49.25
N ARG A 63 14.91 15.56 -48.50
CA ARG A 63 16.28 15.81 -48.94
C ARG A 63 17.25 15.63 -47.81
N ILE A 64 18.41 15.03 -48.08
CA ILE A 64 19.51 14.91 -47.12
C ILE A 64 20.87 15.17 -47.78
N ILE A 65 21.81 15.69 -46.98
CA ILE A 65 23.23 15.77 -47.26
C ILE A 65 23.95 15.04 -46.13
N VAL A 66 24.75 14.02 -46.43
CA VAL A 66 25.56 13.28 -45.47
C VAL A 66 27.04 13.44 -45.84
N TYR A 67 27.86 13.87 -44.88
CA TYR A 67 29.31 13.95 -45.02
C TYR A 67 29.91 12.62 -44.52
N SER A 68 30.52 11.88 -45.43
CA SER A 68 30.99 10.50 -45.18
C SER A 68 32.12 10.40 -44.15
N GLU A 69 32.98 11.43 -44.06
CA GLU A 69 34.12 11.45 -43.11
C GLU A 69 33.68 11.86 -41.68
N THR A 70 32.97 12.96 -41.57
CA THR A 70 32.55 13.49 -40.25
C THR A 70 31.29 12.83 -39.73
N LYS A 71 30.56 12.12 -40.62
CA LYS A 71 29.25 11.53 -40.38
C LYS A 71 28.17 12.56 -39.94
N ASP A 72 28.38 13.83 -40.31
CA ASP A 72 27.35 14.85 -40.17
C ASP A 72 26.30 14.69 -41.27
N ALA A 73 25.04 14.90 -40.87
CA ALA A 73 23.90 14.88 -41.77
C ALA A 73 23.04 16.14 -41.60
N GLU A 74 22.58 16.68 -42.72
CA GLU A 74 21.56 17.74 -42.76
C GLU A 74 20.37 17.23 -43.59
N ALA A 75 19.22 17.06 -42.94
CA ALA A 75 17.98 16.63 -43.58
C ALA A 75 16.93 17.74 -43.54
N GLU A 76 16.20 17.90 -44.63
CA GLU A 76 15.16 18.91 -44.82
C GLU A 76 13.89 18.32 -45.45
N GLY A 77 12.74 18.86 -45.06
CA GLY A 77 11.42 18.46 -45.58
C GLY A 77 10.90 17.17 -44.94
N ASN A 78 9.76 17.21 -44.28
CA ASN A 78 9.07 16.07 -43.64
C ASN A 78 10.00 15.14 -42.84
N VAL A 79 10.94 15.73 -42.10
CA VAL A 79 11.95 14.96 -41.39
C VAL A 79 11.34 14.16 -40.26
N VAL A 80 11.57 12.84 -40.25
CA VAL A 80 11.19 11.93 -39.17
C VAL A 80 12.39 11.10 -38.78
N MET A 81 12.79 11.17 -37.52
CA MET A 81 13.84 10.35 -36.94
C MET A 81 13.20 9.44 -35.86
N GLN A 82 13.39 8.14 -36.01
CA GLN A 82 12.90 7.11 -35.12
C GLN A 82 14.05 6.39 -34.45
N THR A 83 13.93 6.17 -33.16
CA THR A 83 14.82 5.34 -32.34
C THR A 83 13.98 4.38 -31.54
N GLU A 84 14.59 3.43 -30.84
CA GLU A 84 13.85 2.52 -29.95
C GLU A 84 13.09 3.32 -28.87
N GLY A 85 11.74 3.36 -28.98
CA GLY A 85 10.85 4.03 -28.02
C GLY A 85 10.66 5.54 -28.19
N SER A 86 11.28 6.18 -29.21
CA SER A 86 11.14 7.63 -29.46
C SER A 86 10.98 7.97 -30.92
N GLU A 87 10.16 8.97 -31.20
CA GLU A 87 9.95 9.55 -32.53
C GLU A 87 10.15 11.07 -32.47
N LEU A 88 10.95 11.61 -33.39
CA LEU A 88 11.24 13.03 -33.54
C LEU A 88 10.84 13.48 -34.95
N LYS A 89 10.03 14.52 -35.06
CA LYS A 89 9.58 15.11 -36.34
C LYS A 89 9.93 16.59 -36.38
N GLY A 90 10.27 17.12 -37.56
CA GLY A 90 10.56 18.53 -37.72
C GLY A 90 10.70 18.94 -39.16
N GLU A 91 10.98 20.23 -39.40
CA GLU A 91 11.21 20.76 -40.76
C GLU A 91 12.65 20.52 -41.24
N LYS A 92 13.61 20.63 -40.32
CA LYS A 92 15.04 20.47 -40.61
C LYS A 92 15.73 19.80 -39.41
N ILE A 93 16.62 18.85 -39.68
CA ILE A 93 17.51 18.25 -38.69
C ILE A 93 18.97 18.40 -39.10
N THR A 94 19.83 18.74 -38.16
CA THR A 94 21.28 18.53 -38.23
C THR A 94 21.63 17.45 -37.23
N TYR A 95 22.36 16.41 -37.64
CA TYR A 95 22.66 15.28 -36.78
C TYR A 95 24.02 14.67 -37.12
N ASN A 96 24.80 14.36 -36.10
CA ASN A 96 26.05 13.64 -36.25
C ASN A 96 25.86 12.18 -35.75
N PHE A 97 26.02 11.22 -36.65
CA PHE A 97 25.79 9.80 -36.38
C PHE A 97 26.81 9.19 -35.40
N ASN A 98 28.03 9.75 -35.30
CA ASN A 98 29.06 9.28 -34.38
C ASN A 98 28.81 9.79 -32.95
N THR A 99 28.62 11.10 -32.80
CA THR A 99 28.48 11.75 -31.52
C THR A 99 27.06 11.67 -30.98
N LYS A 100 26.09 11.32 -31.85
CA LYS A 100 24.63 11.30 -31.55
C LYS A 100 24.09 12.66 -31.12
N VAL A 101 24.79 13.75 -31.45
CA VAL A 101 24.38 15.12 -31.16
C VAL A 101 23.70 15.71 -32.40
N GLY A 102 22.71 16.53 -32.18
CA GLY A 102 21.96 17.15 -33.26
C GLY A 102 20.98 18.22 -32.81
N ALA A 103 20.31 18.81 -33.79
CA ALA A 103 19.26 19.80 -33.53
C ALA A 103 18.14 19.68 -34.57
N ILE A 104 16.92 19.80 -34.13
CA ILE A 104 15.71 19.73 -34.95
C ILE A 104 14.94 21.05 -34.77
N LEU A 105 14.57 21.66 -35.89
CA LEU A 105 13.80 22.91 -35.92
C LEU A 105 12.32 22.60 -36.07
N LYS A 106 11.46 23.41 -35.41
CA LYS A 106 9.99 23.24 -35.29
C LYS A 106 9.64 21.79 -34.96
N ALA A 107 10.26 21.33 -33.90
CA ALA A 107 10.34 19.93 -33.55
C ALA A 107 9.16 19.45 -32.72
N ARG A 108 8.73 18.24 -33.01
CA ARG A 108 7.81 17.43 -32.19
C ARG A 108 8.49 16.13 -31.82
N ALA A 109 8.56 15.84 -30.53
CA ALA A 109 9.07 14.59 -30.01
C ALA A 109 7.94 13.79 -29.33
N LYS A 110 7.99 12.46 -29.45
CA LYS A 110 7.14 11.53 -28.71
C LYS A 110 8.04 10.50 -28.05
N SER A 111 7.84 10.27 -26.75
CA SER A 111 8.52 9.22 -26.00
C SER A 111 7.54 8.65 -24.95
N GLY A 112 7.16 7.39 -25.11
CA GLY A 112 6.11 6.78 -24.31
C GLY A 112 4.79 7.56 -24.38
N GLU A 113 4.28 7.94 -23.23
CA GLU A 113 3.03 8.72 -23.06
C GLU A 113 3.23 10.24 -23.26
N TRP A 114 4.49 10.71 -23.43
CA TRP A 114 4.81 12.13 -23.45
C TRP A 114 5.07 12.67 -24.85
N TYR A 115 4.59 13.87 -25.09
CA TYR A 115 4.84 14.68 -26.28
C TYR A 115 5.56 15.95 -25.88
N ALA A 116 6.53 16.34 -26.67
CA ALA A 116 7.25 17.60 -26.54
C ALA A 116 7.24 18.36 -27.87
N PHE A 117 7.10 19.67 -27.79
CA PHE A 117 7.11 20.59 -28.92
C PHE A 117 8.04 21.75 -28.61
N GLY A 118 8.81 22.21 -29.60
CA GLY A 118 9.69 23.36 -29.44
C GLY A 118 10.07 23.99 -30.76
N ASP A 119 10.44 25.26 -30.70
CA ASP A 119 11.03 25.94 -31.86
C ASP A 119 12.31 25.22 -32.29
N LYS A 120 13.04 24.69 -31.30
CA LYS A 120 14.24 23.88 -31.49
C LYS A 120 14.32 22.81 -30.39
N ILE A 121 14.66 21.57 -30.79
CA ILE A 121 15.05 20.51 -29.87
C ILE A 121 16.50 20.15 -30.16
N GLU A 122 17.38 20.24 -29.18
CA GLU A 122 18.79 19.85 -29.25
C GLU A 122 18.92 18.47 -28.58
N LEU A 123 19.61 17.55 -29.31
CA LEU A 123 20.03 16.25 -28.80
C LEU A 123 21.48 16.40 -28.32
N LEU A 124 21.71 16.07 -27.04
CA LEU A 124 23.04 16.22 -26.42
C LEU A 124 23.77 14.88 -26.34
N SER A 125 25.09 14.93 -26.19
CA SER A 125 25.97 13.75 -26.22
C SER A 125 25.66 12.68 -25.13
N ASN A 126 24.98 13.04 -24.09
CA ASN A 126 24.52 12.16 -22.99
C ASN A 126 23.10 11.62 -23.19
N SER A 127 22.57 11.64 -24.40
CA SER A 127 21.17 11.29 -24.72
C SER A 127 20.12 12.20 -24.10
N ALA A 128 20.52 13.31 -23.51
CA ALA A 128 19.61 14.32 -22.98
C ALA A 128 19.05 15.21 -24.09
N TYR A 129 17.88 15.78 -23.86
CA TYR A 129 17.21 16.68 -24.77
C TYR A 129 17.09 18.07 -24.15
N LYS A 130 17.33 19.10 -24.95
CA LYS A 130 17.05 20.49 -24.58
C LYS A 130 16.05 21.09 -25.56
N ILE A 131 14.89 21.47 -25.04
CA ILE A 131 13.79 22.04 -25.80
C ILE A 131 13.79 23.56 -25.54
N MET A 132 13.75 24.34 -26.60
CA MET A 132 13.74 25.79 -26.54
C MET A 132 12.38 26.34 -26.99
N ASN A 133 11.82 27.29 -26.22
CA ASN A 133 10.52 27.93 -26.46
C ASN A 133 9.45 26.88 -26.77
N GLY A 134 9.30 25.93 -25.87
CA GLY A 134 8.48 24.77 -26.13
C GLY A 134 7.48 24.45 -25.04
N TYR A 135 6.87 23.30 -25.18
CA TYR A 135 6.00 22.73 -24.13
C TYR A 135 6.06 21.20 -24.15
N MET A 136 5.70 20.63 -23.01
CA MET A 136 5.45 19.21 -22.82
C MET A 136 4.00 18.97 -22.44
N THR A 137 3.48 17.81 -22.87
CA THR A 137 2.14 17.33 -22.53
C THR A 137 2.05 15.82 -22.66
N SER A 138 1.14 15.17 -21.93
CA SER A 138 0.76 13.78 -22.22
C SER A 138 -0.50 13.69 -23.10
N CYS A 139 -0.99 14.81 -23.61
CA CYS A 139 -2.14 14.88 -24.48
C CYS A 139 -1.71 14.73 -25.95
N GLY A 140 -2.14 13.65 -26.61
CA GLY A 140 -1.80 13.35 -28.00
C GLY A 140 -2.52 14.22 -29.05
N LEU A 141 -3.44 15.10 -28.64
CA LEU A 141 -4.16 15.99 -29.55
C LEU A 141 -3.31 17.10 -30.12
N LEU A 142 -3.61 17.55 -31.33
CA LEU A 142 -2.94 18.70 -31.96
C LEU A 142 -3.10 19.98 -31.12
N LYS A 143 -4.25 20.14 -30.46
CA LYS A 143 -4.52 21.17 -29.47
C LYS A 143 -4.67 20.50 -28.11
N PRO A 144 -3.58 20.37 -27.36
CA PRO A 144 -3.63 19.63 -26.11
C PRO A 144 -4.49 20.32 -25.06
N HIS A 145 -5.19 19.51 -24.25
CA HIS A 145 -6.03 20.01 -23.16
C HIS A 145 -5.21 20.74 -22.08
N TYR A 146 -3.95 20.34 -21.89
CA TYR A 146 -3.01 21.02 -21.01
C TYR A 146 -1.59 20.94 -21.57
N LYS A 147 -0.78 21.88 -21.17
CA LYS A 147 0.65 21.93 -21.53
C LYS A 147 1.49 22.64 -20.47
N ILE A 148 2.71 22.18 -20.31
CA ILE A 148 3.75 22.85 -19.55
C ILE A 148 4.60 23.58 -20.58
N ALA A 149 4.37 24.85 -20.74
CA ALA A 149 5.15 25.69 -21.63
C ALA A 149 6.34 26.29 -20.85
N ALA A 150 7.52 26.32 -21.47
CA ALA A 150 8.69 26.88 -20.82
C ALA A 150 9.64 27.49 -21.88
N LYS A 151 10.49 28.41 -21.43
CA LYS A 151 11.55 28.98 -22.27
C LYS A 151 12.60 27.93 -22.56
N THR A 152 12.96 27.11 -21.57
CA THR A 152 13.88 26.00 -21.72
C THR A 152 13.38 24.79 -20.93
N ILE A 153 13.40 23.60 -21.55
CA ILE A 153 13.14 22.32 -20.90
C ILE A 153 14.32 21.41 -21.16
N MET A 154 14.95 20.90 -20.11
CA MET A 154 15.98 19.87 -20.15
C MET A 154 15.37 18.55 -19.74
N ILE A 155 15.57 17.49 -20.51
CA ILE A 155 15.08 16.13 -20.21
C ILE A 155 16.28 15.21 -20.23
N ASP A 156 16.48 14.50 -19.13
CA ASP A 156 17.41 13.38 -19.02
C ASP A 156 16.61 12.08 -18.98
N PRO A 157 16.52 11.31 -20.06
CA PRO A 157 15.76 10.07 -20.10
C PRO A 157 16.37 8.96 -19.24
N ALA A 158 17.68 8.96 -19.02
CA ALA A 158 18.38 7.95 -18.24
C ALA A 158 17.94 8.02 -16.77
N ASP A 159 17.90 9.21 -16.20
CA ASP A 159 17.44 9.46 -14.84
C ASP A 159 15.93 9.75 -14.75
N GLY A 160 15.30 10.05 -15.91
CA GLY A 160 13.91 10.53 -15.95
C GLY A 160 13.74 11.96 -15.46
N LYS A 161 14.82 12.70 -15.24
CA LYS A 161 14.80 14.07 -14.72
C LYS A 161 14.38 15.07 -15.79
N VAL A 162 13.46 15.94 -15.43
CA VAL A 162 13.05 17.10 -16.24
C VAL A 162 13.24 18.36 -15.43
N SER A 163 13.92 19.32 -16.03
CA SER A 163 14.16 20.66 -15.46
C SER A 163 13.70 21.72 -16.46
N ALA A 164 12.81 22.61 -16.03
CA ALA A 164 12.28 23.67 -16.88
C ALA A 164 12.43 25.04 -16.23
N SER A 165 12.66 26.08 -17.03
CA SER A 165 12.75 27.48 -16.61
C SER A 165 11.70 28.35 -17.29
N ASP A 166 11.23 29.37 -16.59
CA ASP A 166 10.19 30.29 -17.04
C ASP A 166 8.92 29.52 -17.46
N VAL A 167 8.36 28.79 -16.52
CA VAL A 167 7.31 27.79 -16.78
C VAL A 167 5.94 28.42 -16.65
N ALA A 168 5.09 28.21 -17.65
CA ALA A 168 3.66 28.48 -17.60
C ALA A 168 2.87 27.16 -17.73
N VAL A 169 2.16 26.78 -16.69
CA VAL A 169 1.18 25.68 -16.75
C VAL A 169 -0.09 26.23 -17.40
N LYS A 170 -0.53 25.59 -18.49
CA LYS A 170 -1.68 26.05 -19.28
C LYS A 170 -2.73 24.96 -19.39
N VAL A 171 -4.01 25.33 -19.26
CA VAL A 171 -5.16 24.51 -19.67
C VAL A 171 -5.67 25.06 -21.00
N GLY A 172 -5.56 24.25 -22.03
CA GLY A 172 -5.68 24.76 -23.40
C GLY A 172 -4.61 25.83 -23.68
N ASN A 173 -5.03 27.06 -23.89
CA ASN A 173 -4.12 28.20 -24.06
C ASN A 173 -4.09 29.16 -22.86
N THR A 174 -4.96 28.97 -21.86
CA THR A 174 -5.06 29.82 -20.68
C THR A 174 -4.00 29.45 -19.65
N PRO A 175 -3.09 30.34 -19.26
CA PRO A 175 -2.15 30.09 -18.19
C PRO A 175 -2.88 30.08 -16.85
N ILE A 176 -2.63 29.04 -16.04
CA ILE A 176 -3.20 28.87 -14.69
C ILE A 176 -2.17 29.02 -13.59
N ALA A 177 -0.87 28.86 -13.92
CA ALA A 177 0.22 29.07 -12.98
C ALA A 177 1.50 29.47 -13.71
N TYR A 178 2.34 30.26 -13.03
CA TYR A 178 3.68 30.64 -13.46
C TYR A 178 4.70 30.23 -12.40
N LEU A 179 5.79 29.58 -12.82
CA LEU A 179 6.87 29.14 -11.96
C LEU A 179 8.21 29.55 -12.58
N PRO A 180 9.11 30.20 -11.84
CA PRO A 180 10.43 30.57 -12.38
C PRO A 180 11.26 29.35 -12.75
N LYS A 181 11.15 28.30 -11.98
CA LYS A 181 11.84 27.03 -12.17
C LYS A 181 10.93 25.88 -11.78
N TYR A 182 10.99 24.78 -12.53
CA TYR A 182 10.18 23.61 -12.27
C TYR A 182 10.97 22.34 -12.58
N ASN A 183 11.15 21.49 -11.58
CA ASN A 183 11.84 20.21 -11.70
C ASN A 183 10.88 19.08 -11.37
N PHE A 184 10.91 18.00 -12.13
CA PHE A 184 10.16 16.78 -11.84
C PHE A 184 10.83 15.55 -12.43
N ASN A 185 10.44 14.37 -11.95
CA ASN A 185 10.96 13.10 -12.44
C ASN A 185 9.84 12.28 -13.08
N LEU A 186 9.99 11.94 -14.36
CA LEU A 186 9.03 11.16 -15.15
C LEU A 186 8.84 9.73 -14.63
N LYS A 187 9.86 9.17 -13.93
CA LYS A 187 9.83 7.79 -13.41
C LYS A 187 9.21 7.69 -12.03
N THR A 188 9.42 8.68 -11.18
CA THR A 188 9.07 8.63 -9.74
C THR A 188 7.96 9.57 -9.36
N SER A 189 7.89 10.75 -9.97
CA SER A 189 6.88 11.73 -9.65
C SER A 189 5.66 11.61 -10.54
N GLY A 190 4.53 11.41 -9.88
CA GLY A 190 3.26 11.65 -10.53
C GLY A 190 3.06 13.14 -10.77
N TRP A 191 3.00 13.57 -12.01
CA TRP A 191 2.44 14.88 -12.38
C TRP A 191 0.91 14.84 -12.21
N PRO A 192 0.24 15.90 -11.79
CA PRO A 192 0.69 17.25 -11.47
C PRO A 192 1.04 17.43 -9.99
N THR A 193 1.90 18.41 -9.74
CA THR A 193 2.27 18.86 -8.40
C THR A 193 1.24 19.79 -7.75
N ILE A 194 0.27 20.26 -8.51
CA ILE A 194 -0.82 21.11 -8.02
C ILE A 194 -2.12 20.31 -8.08
N HIS A 195 -2.81 20.22 -6.97
CA HIS A 195 -4.14 19.64 -6.88
C HIS A 195 -5.11 20.66 -6.30
N VAL A 196 -6.28 20.73 -6.91
CA VAL A 196 -7.41 21.55 -6.43
C VAL A 196 -8.65 20.66 -6.43
N ILE A 197 -9.26 20.49 -5.27
CA ILE A 197 -10.47 19.70 -5.09
C ILE A 197 -11.58 20.64 -4.63
N PRO A 198 -12.38 21.15 -5.55
CA PRO A 198 -13.55 21.93 -5.22
C PRO A 198 -14.69 21.01 -4.76
N GLY A 199 -15.50 21.53 -3.85
CA GLY A 199 -16.65 20.79 -3.36
C GLY A 199 -17.54 21.58 -2.44
N SER A 200 -18.52 20.89 -1.87
CA SER A 200 -19.42 21.42 -0.85
C SER A 200 -19.74 20.31 0.15
N LYS A 201 -19.71 20.62 1.43
CA LYS A 201 -20.06 19.70 2.52
C LYS A 201 -20.94 20.44 3.52
N SER A 202 -21.96 19.80 4.05
CA SER A 202 -22.92 20.42 4.96
C SER A 202 -22.26 21.18 6.11
N LYS A 203 -21.25 20.58 6.77
CA LYS A 203 -20.50 21.22 7.87
C LYS A 203 -19.51 22.30 7.38
N TRP A 204 -18.82 22.08 6.27
CA TRP A 204 -17.76 22.97 5.78
C TRP A 204 -18.26 24.15 4.94
N GLY A 205 -19.47 24.01 4.34
CA GLY A 205 -19.94 24.87 3.26
C GLY A 205 -19.25 24.53 1.94
N ALA A 206 -19.14 25.50 1.04
CA ALA A 206 -18.30 25.36 -0.14
C ALA A 206 -16.84 25.28 0.28
N PHE A 207 -16.06 24.46 -0.40
CA PHE A 207 -14.64 24.29 -0.08
C PHE A 207 -13.78 24.15 -1.33
N ALA A 208 -12.51 24.51 -1.19
CA ALA A 208 -11.43 24.18 -2.12
C ALA A 208 -10.25 23.64 -1.31
N LEU A 209 -9.92 22.35 -1.50
CA LEU A 209 -8.74 21.77 -0.90
C LEU A 209 -7.61 21.86 -1.92
N ASN A 210 -6.58 22.65 -1.57
CA ASN A 210 -5.49 22.94 -2.45
C ASN A 210 -4.20 22.35 -1.90
N SER A 211 -3.43 21.70 -2.76
CA SER A 211 -2.09 21.26 -2.40
C SER A 211 -1.10 21.50 -3.52
N TYR A 212 0.11 21.89 -3.12
CA TYR A 212 1.26 22.04 -3.99
C TYR A 212 2.38 21.14 -3.49
N ARG A 213 2.79 20.18 -4.33
CA ARG A 213 3.89 19.25 -4.03
C ARG A 213 5.14 19.69 -4.79
N TYR A 214 6.23 19.86 -4.06
CA TYR A 214 7.55 20.09 -4.58
C TYR A 214 8.46 18.92 -4.25
N GLU A 215 9.15 18.37 -5.26
CA GLU A 215 10.14 17.34 -5.10
C GLU A 215 11.54 17.96 -5.14
N PHE A 216 12.28 17.84 -4.03
CA PHE A 216 13.66 18.34 -3.98
C PHE A 216 14.57 17.42 -4.79
N ASP A 217 14.34 16.11 -4.63
CA ASP A 217 15.04 15.02 -5.30
C ASP A 217 14.16 13.76 -5.29
N ASP A 218 14.73 12.62 -5.67
CA ASP A 218 14.04 11.32 -5.69
C ASP A 218 13.71 10.80 -4.29
N LYS A 219 14.30 11.38 -3.25
CA LYS A 219 14.24 10.94 -1.86
C LYS A 219 13.42 11.85 -0.97
N SER A 220 13.17 13.10 -1.38
CA SER A 220 12.52 14.07 -0.53
C SER A 220 11.49 14.93 -1.28
N SER A 221 10.36 15.16 -0.62
CA SER A 221 9.28 16.00 -1.16
C SER A 221 8.56 16.77 -0.06
N LEU A 222 8.11 17.95 -0.42
CA LEU A 222 7.31 18.83 0.41
C LEU A 222 5.94 19.04 -0.25
N THR A 223 4.85 18.83 0.49
CA THR A 223 3.52 19.20 0.06
C THR A 223 2.99 20.32 0.95
N LEU A 224 2.72 21.45 0.37
CA LEU A 224 2.04 22.55 1.03
C LEU A 224 0.54 22.42 0.79
N ARG A 225 -0.27 22.65 1.81
CA ARG A 225 -1.73 22.62 1.75
C ARG A 225 -2.26 24.01 2.13
N LEU A 226 -3.25 24.45 1.38
CA LEU A 226 -3.98 25.68 1.66
C LEU A 226 -5.46 25.42 1.35
N ASP A 227 -6.19 25.02 2.37
CA ASP A 227 -7.57 24.58 2.25
C ASP A 227 -8.51 25.71 2.70
N GLU A 228 -9.47 26.05 1.85
CA GLU A 228 -10.51 27.02 2.17
C GLU A 228 -11.85 26.32 2.38
N ARG A 229 -12.55 26.68 3.44
CA ARG A 229 -13.90 26.22 3.77
C ARG A 229 -14.76 27.43 4.15
N SER A 230 -15.81 27.67 3.39
CA SER A 230 -16.60 28.90 3.53
C SER A 230 -17.22 29.09 4.92
N LYS A 231 -17.50 27.99 5.65
CA LYS A 231 -18.01 28.05 7.03
C LYS A 231 -16.88 28.04 8.06
N TRP A 232 -15.83 27.28 7.84
CA TRP A 232 -14.77 27.03 8.83
C TRP A 232 -13.51 27.86 8.65
N GLY A 233 -13.36 28.54 7.49
CA GLY A 233 -12.23 29.39 7.19
C GLY A 233 -11.07 28.68 6.53
N LEU A 234 -9.92 29.29 6.62
CA LEU A 234 -8.67 28.87 6.01
C LEU A 234 -7.94 27.87 6.91
N ALA A 235 -7.35 26.86 6.29
CA ALA A 235 -6.44 25.94 6.95
C ALA A 235 -5.15 25.79 6.16
N GLU A 236 -4.04 25.70 6.88
CA GLU A 236 -2.70 25.58 6.33
C GLU A 236 -2.08 24.25 6.75
N GLY A 237 -1.33 23.60 5.86
CA GLY A 237 -0.70 22.33 6.15
C GLY A 237 0.61 22.14 5.40
N LEU A 238 1.43 21.25 5.95
CA LEU A 238 2.71 20.88 5.39
C LEU A 238 2.90 19.38 5.59
N ASP A 239 3.22 18.65 4.50
CA ASP A 239 3.66 17.25 4.55
C ASP A 239 5.08 17.18 3.99
N TYR A 240 6.07 16.87 4.81
CA TYR A 240 7.46 16.63 4.39
C TYR A 240 7.78 15.15 4.46
N LYS A 241 8.10 14.56 3.33
CA LYS A 241 8.54 13.16 3.22
C LYS A 241 10.01 13.14 2.84
N TYR A 242 10.75 12.25 3.48
CA TYR A 242 12.17 12.09 3.21
C TYR A 242 12.61 10.63 3.30
N TYR A 243 13.68 10.33 2.58
CA TYR A 243 14.46 9.12 2.72
C TYR A 243 15.93 9.52 2.88
N LEU A 244 16.55 9.10 3.98
CA LEU A 244 17.96 9.32 4.27
C LEU A 244 18.72 8.00 4.15
N ASP A 245 19.74 7.98 3.29
CA ASP A 245 20.56 6.77 3.08
C ASP A 245 21.16 6.29 4.40
N GLY A 246 20.98 5.01 4.72
CA GLY A 246 21.43 4.40 5.96
C GLY A 246 20.67 4.83 7.22
N PHE A 247 19.70 5.75 7.12
CA PHE A 247 18.92 6.24 8.26
C PHE A 247 17.40 6.07 8.11
N GLY A 248 16.93 5.71 6.91
CA GLY A 248 15.55 5.31 6.67
C GLY A 248 14.61 6.37 6.13
N THR A 249 13.31 6.16 6.30
CA THR A 249 12.25 6.99 5.77
C THR A 249 11.49 7.73 6.85
N GLY A 250 11.07 8.97 6.54
CA GLY A 250 10.27 9.73 7.47
C GLY A 250 9.19 10.58 6.82
N LEU A 251 8.24 10.98 7.66
CA LEU A 251 7.13 11.87 7.34
C LEU A 251 6.96 12.85 8.50
N LEU A 252 6.94 14.13 8.20
CA LEU A 252 6.46 15.18 9.09
C LEU A 252 5.22 15.79 8.45
N ARG A 253 4.11 15.83 9.18
CA ARG A 253 2.86 16.41 8.72
C ARG A 253 2.31 17.36 9.76
N THR A 254 1.99 18.56 9.34
CA THR A 254 1.35 19.58 10.18
C THR A 254 0.10 20.09 9.49
N TYR A 255 -0.86 20.48 10.28
CA TYR A 255 -2.08 21.13 9.82
C TYR A 255 -2.58 22.06 10.90
N TYR A 256 -2.95 23.28 10.54
CA TYR A 256 -3.41 24.31 11.45
C TYR A 256 -4.58 25.07 10.83
N THR A 257 -5.53 25.43 11.65
CA THR A 257 -6.64 26.30 11.27
C THR A 257 -7.14 27.06 12.49
N ASN A 258 -7.51 28.31 12.27
CA ASN A 258 -8.33 29.05 13.21
C ASN A 258 -9.80 28.90 12.75
N GLN A 259 -10.46 27.83 13.25
CA GLN A 259 -11.80 27.48 12.83
C GLN A 259 -12.79 28.53 13.29
N ARG A 260 -13.54 29.08 12.32
CA ARG A 260 -14.68 29.93 12.62
C ARG A 260 -15.86 29.06 13.03
N ASP A 261 -16.57 29.46 14.08
CA ASP A 261 -17.79 28.80 14.45
C ASP A 261 -18.96 29.31 13.64
N VAL A 262 -19.64 28.43 12.95
CA VAL A 262 -20.78 28.78 12.07
C VAL A 262 -21.94 27.79 12.23
N ASP A 263 -21.98 27.01 13.29
CA ASP A 263 -23.17 26.21 13.55
C ASP A 263 -24.20 27.05 14.30
N ARG A 264 -25.26 27.48 13.58
CA ARG A 264 -26.31 28.33 14.11
C ARG A 264 -27.18 27.70 15.20
N ASN A 265 -26.97 26.42 15.48
CA ASN A 265 -27.77 25.64 16.42
C ASN A 265 -27.04 25.31 17.72
N GLU A 266 -25.76 25.64 17.85
CA GLU A 266 -25.01 25.52 19.10
C GLU A 266 -24.57 26.90 19.62
N PRO A 267 -24.44 27.08 20.94
CA PRO A 267 -23.96 28.34 21.49
C PRO A 267 -22.58 28.63 20.94
N VAL A 268 -22.46 29.78 20.26
CA VAL A 268 -21.25 30.29 19.60
C VAL A 268 -20.07 30.24 20.56
N LYS A 269 -19.20 29.24 20.43
CA LYS A 269 -17.82 29.35 20.87
C LYS A 269 -17.08 30.17 19.82
N GLY A 270 -16.33 31.17 20.21
CA GLY A 270 -15.54 32.00 19.30
C GLY A 270 -14.56 31.18 18.44
N GLU A 271 -13.71 31.85 17.70
CA GLU A 271 -12.66 31.21 16.90
C GLU A 271 -11.87 30.21 17.73
N GLU A 272 -11.73 28.99 17.23
CA GLU A 272 -11.03 27.89 17.91
C GLU A 272 -9.79 27.49 17.12
N GLU A 273 -8.63 27.57 17.76
CA GLU A 273 -7.38 27.09 17.18
C GLU A 273 -7.37 25.56 17.18
N ARG A 274 -7.33 25.00 15.98
CA ARG A 274 -7.27 23.54 15.80
C ARG A 274 -6.02 23.18 15.01
N TYR A 275 -5.33 22.15 15.50
CA TYR A 275 -4.09 21.72 14.87
C TYR A 275 -3.83 20.24 15.04
N ARG A 276 -2.98 19.75 14.16
CA ARG A 276 -2.33 18.43 14.32
C ARG A 276 -0.87 18.49 13.92
N ILE A 277 -0.06 17.70 14.59
CA ILE A 277 1.33 17.45 14.27
C ILE A 277 1.52 15.93 14.27
N GLN A 278 2.02 15.40 13.16
CA GLN A 278 2.38 14.00 13.03
C GLN A 278 3.84 13.91 12.59
N ALA A 279 4.64 13.13 13.30
CA ALA A 279 5.98 12.75 12.86
C ALA A 279 6.09 11.23 12.87
N ARG A 280 6.62 10.70 11.80
CA ARG A 280 6.87 9.26 11.63
C ARG A 280 8.26 9.08 11.07
N HIS A 281 9.02 8.17 11.66
CA HIS A 281 10.30 7.76 11.14
C HIS A 281 10.47 6.25 11.26
N ARG A 282 10.92 5.62 10.21
CA ARG A 282 11.29 4.21 10.18
C ARG A 282 12.73 4.07 9.73
N TRP A 283 13.55 3.48 10.57
CA TRP A 283 14.94 3.19 10.32
C TRP A 283 15.15 1.68 10.27
N ASP A 284 15.38 1.14 9.08
CA ASP A 284 15.84 -0.24 8.89
C ASP A 284 17.38 -0.23 9.01
N ILE A 285 17.86 -0.49 10.23
CA ILE A 285 19.29 -0.40 10.60
C ILE A 285 20.09 -1.46 9.82
N ASN A 286 19.53 -2.66 9.73
CA ASN A 286 20.00 -3.76 8.90
C ASN A 286 18.84 -4.76 8.70
N ASP A 287 19.11 -5.92 8.06
CA ASP A 287 18.09 -6.96 7.77
C ASP A 287 17.42 -7.54 9.03
N ARG A 288 17.99 -7.33 10.20
CA ARG A 288 17.53 -7.87 11.48
C ARG A 288 17.04 -6.83 12.46
N ALA A 289 17.55 -5.60 12.37
CA ALA A 289 17.29 -4.54 13.32
C ALA A 289 16.57 -3.37 12.67
N MET A 290 15.52 -2.89 13.34
CA MET A 290 14.77 -1.70 12.91
C MET A 290 14.37 -0.85 14.12
N ALA A 291 14.12 0.43 13.85
CA ALA A 291 13.52 1.35 14.81
C ALA A 291 12.37 2.13 14.13
N ILE A 292 11.31 2.39 14.89
CA ILE A 292 10.14 3.16 14.44
C ILE A 292 9.84 4.21 15.49
N MET A 293 9.56 5.43 15.06
CA MET A 293 9.01 6.50 15.86
C MET A 293 7.69 6.97 15.24
N GLU A 294 6.66 7.04 16.06
CA GLU A 294 5.36 7.64 15.73
C GLU A 294 5.04 8.69 16.79
N TYR A 295 4.68 9.89 16.34
CA TYR A 295 4.27 10.99 17.21
C TYR A 295 3.02 11.65 16.64
N HIS A 296 1.97 11.74 17.45
CA HIS A 296 0.69 12.33 17.07
C HIS A 296 0.22 13.31 18.14
N ARG A 297 0.23 14.58 17.81
CA ARG A 297 -0.31 15.65 18.66
C ARG A 297 -1.50 16.29 17.96
N MET A 298 -2.61 16.40 18.64
CA MET A 298 -3.85 17.01 18.15
C MET A 298 -4.39 18.00 19.18
N SER A 299 -5.10 19.00 18.69
CA SER A 299 -5.78 19.99 19.53
C SER A 299 -6.91 19.37 20.35
N ASP A 300 -7.66 18.46 19.72
CA ASP A 300 -8.89 17.88 20.28
C ASP A 300 -9.20 16.50 19.68
N ALA A 301 -10.17 15.80 20.26
CA ALA A 301 -10.57 14.44 19.91
C ALA A 301 -11.24 14.34 18.52
N THR A 302 -11.80 15.43 18.02
CA THR A 302 -12.56 15.42 16.76
C THR A 302 -11.75 15.90 15.56
N MET A 303 -10.53 16.36 15.76
CA MET A 303 -9.67 16.92 14.71
C MET A 303 -9.52 15.99 13.48
N ILE A 304 -9.22 14.71 13.70
CA ILE A 304 -9.10 13.75 12.60
C ILE A 304 -10.47 13.46 11.98
N LYS A 305 -11.51 13.29 12.81
CA LYS A 305 -12.89 13.02 12.34
C LYS A 305 -13.42 14.14 11.46
N ASP A 306 -13.18 15.38 11.84
CA ASP A 306 -13.73 16.54 11.15
C ASP A 306 -13.01 16.89 9.86
N TYR A 307 -11.66 16.84 9.83
CA TYR A 307 -10.85 17.30 8.70
C TYR A 307 -10.33 16.16 7.82
N PHE A 308 -10.11 14.96 8.38
CA PHE A 308 -9.45 13.83 7.72
C PHE A 308 -10.25 12.53 7.83
N TYR A 309 -11.59 12.62 7.86
CA TYR A 309 -12.49 11.48 8.09
C TYR A 309 -12.18 10.29 7.17
N ARG A 310 -12.16 10.52 5.85
CA ARG A 310 -11.94 9.48 4.85
C ARG A 310 -10.48 9.07 4.69
N GLU A 311 -9.57 10.00 4.93
CA GLU A 311 -8.14 9.76 4.75
C GLU A 311 -7.56 8.95 5.92
N GLU A 312 -8.03 9.21 7.13
CA GLU A 312 -7.39 8.71 8.35
C GLU A 312 -8.35 8.16 9.39
N TYR A 313 -9.44 8.87 9.74
CA TYR A 313 -10.31 8.48 10.84
C TYR A 313 -10.92 7.08 10.68
N GLU A 314 -11.34 6.70 9.48
CA GLU A 314 -11.90 5.38 9.20
C GLU A 314 -10.87 4.25 9.36
N ARG A 315 -9.58 4.56 9.31
CA ARG A 315 -8.49 3.58 9.46
C ARG A 315 -7.97 3.53 10.88
N GLU A 316 -7.79 4.68 11.49
CA GLU A 316 -7.20 4.83 12.81
C GLU A 316 -7.74 6.10 13.49
N ALA A 317 -8.82 5.92 14.26
CA ALA A 317 -9.49 7.03 14.92
C ALA A 317 -8.64 7.64 16.05
N SER A 318 -7.77 6.86 16.68
CA SER A 318 -6.99 7.25 17.88
C SER A 318 -5.51 6.80 17.73
N PRO A 319 -4.71 7.51 16.91
CA PRO A 319 -3.33 7.12 16.69
C PRO A 319 -2.48 7.30 17.95
N GLU A 320 -1.61 6.33 18.21
CA GLU A 320 -0.71 6.30 19.37
C GLU A 320 0.63 6.97 19.08
N SER A 321 1.31 7.43 20.14
CA SER A 321 2.67 7.99 20.06
C SER A 321 3.64 7.07 20.77
N TYR A 322 4.65 6.59 20.05
CA TYR A 322 5.62 5.64 20.58
C TYR A 322 6.95 5.67 19.85
N ILE A 323 7.95 5.12 20.50
CA ILE A 323 9.24 4.72 19.90
C ILE A 323 9.39 3.22 20.13
N TYR A 324 9.70 2.50 19.07
CA TYR A 324 9.88 1.05 19.09
C TYR A 324 11.18 0.67 18.40
N ALA A 325 11.98 -0.16 19.04
CA ALA A 325 13.17 -0.75 18.45
C ALA A 325 13.10 -2.27 18.55
N LEU A 326 13.53 -2.97 17.53
CA LEU A 326 13.53 -4.42 17.44
C LEU A 326 14.85 -4.90 16.84
N ASP A 327 15.49 -5.86 17.53
CA ASP A 327 16.52 -6.73 16.96
C ASP A 327 15.97 -8.17 16.88
N ARG A 328 16.00 -8.75 15.68
CA ARG A 328 15.47 -10.10 15.38
C ARG A 328 16.58 -11.02 14.94
N GLN A 329 17.02 -11.88 15.84
CA GLN A 329 17.97 -12.94 15.52
C GLN A 329 17.24 -14.24 15.12
N PRO A 330 17.93 -15.23 14.53
CA PRO A 330 17.33 -16.52 14.22
C PRO A 330 16.71 -17.20 15.44
N GLU A 331 17.40 -17.15 16.59
CA GLU A 331 17.03 -17.83 17.81
C GLU A 331 16.17 -16.97 18.75
N TYR A 332 16.36 -15.65 18.77
CA TYR A 332 15.66 -14.76 19.68
C TYR A 332 15.29 -13.42 19.03
N SER A 333 14.47 -12.67 19.73
CA SER A 333 14.26 -11.25 19.44
C SER A 333 14.28 -10.42 20.72
N LEU A 334 14.83 -9.22 20.62
CA LEU A 334 14.82 -8.22 21.67
C LEU A 334 14.10 -6.98 21.15
N SER A 335 13.13 -6.49 21.89
CA SER A 335 12.45 -5.23 21.55
C SER A 335 12.35 -4.30 22.74
N VAL A 336 12.33 -3.00 22.42
CA VAL A 336 12.11 -1.93 23.40
C VAL A 336 11.02 -1.03 22.85
N LEU A 337 9.99 -0.79 23.65
CA LEU A 337 8.87 0.09 23.36
C LEU A 337 8.81 1.20 24.43
N ALA A 338 8.71 2.44 23.99
CA ALA A 338 8.34 3.56 24.84
C ALA A 338 7.08 4.22 24.26
N ARG A 339 5.94 4.01 24.92
CA ARG A 339 4.64 4.54 24.51
C ARG A 339 4.12 5.50 25.57
N LYS A 340 3.80 6.73 25.14
CA LYS A 340 3.34 7.80 26.01
C LYS A 340 2.05 8.44 25.50
N ARG A 341 1.15 8.78 26.39
CA ARG A 341 -0.02 9.60 26.07
C ARG A 341 0.40 11.04 25.74
N VAL A 342 0.18 11.47 24.53
CA VAL A 342 0.46 12.84 24.08
C VAL A 342 -0.80 13.70 24.12
N ASN A 343 -1.96 13.12 23.82
CA ASN A 343 -3.25 13.81 23.79
C ASN A 343 -4.07 13.48 25.03
N HIS A 344 -4.52 14.50 25.77
CA HIS A 344 -5.22 14.32 27.05
C HIS A 344 -6.58 13.62 26.93
N PHE A 345 -7.24 13.73 25.78
CA PHE A 345 -8.53 13.13 25.49
C PHE A 345 -8.47 11.65 25.09
N GLN A 346 -7.29 11.04 25.10
CA GLN A 346 -7.11 9.62 24.79
C GLN A 346 -6.92 8.80 26.06
N ASP A 347 -7.57 7.63 26.12
CA ASP A 347 -7.27 6.61 27.11
C ASP A 347 -6.10 5.77 26.62
N VAL A 348 -5.01 5.76 27.35
CA VAL A 348 -3.78 5.07 26.95
C VAL A 348 -3.14 4.38 28.14
N THR A 349 -2.80 3.11 28.00
CA THR A 349 -1.84 2.47 28.90
C THR A 349 -0.42 2.81 28.45
N GLU A 350 0.21 3.74 29.15
CA GLU A 350 1.62 4.09 28.90
C GLU A 350 2.53 2.91 29.23
N ARG A 351 3.61 2.75 28.47
CA ARG A 351 4.66 1.74 28.67
C ARG A 351 6.02 2.42 28.57
N LEU A 352 6.65 2.70 29.69
CA LEU A 352 7.82 3.58 29.77
C LEU A 352 8.95 3.05 30.68
N PRO A 353 9.84 2.21 30.19
CA PRO A 353 9.82 1.46 28.92
C PRO A 353 9.12 0.12 29.06
N GLU A 354 8.86 -0.55 27.94
CA GLU A 354 8.67 -2.00 27.89
C GLU A 354 9.86 -2.62 27.14
N THR A 355 10.58 -3.50 27.79
CA THR A 355 11.64 -4.30 27.18
C THR A 355 11.19 -5.74 27.14
N ARG A 356 11.23 -6.35 25.96
CA ARG A 356 10.79 -7.73 25.75
C ARG A 356 11.89 -8.55 25.10
N PHE A 357 12.24 -9.64 25.75
CA PHE A 357 13.11 -10.68 25.22
C PHE A 357 12.29 -11.92 24.92
N ASN A 358 12.31 -12.38 23.68
CA ASN A 358 11.62 -13.57 23.25
C ASN A 358 12.63 -14.57 22.67
N LEU A 359 12.84 -15.68 23.33
CA LEU A 359 13.60 -16.81 22.83
C LEU A 359 12.64 -17.76 22.14
N LYS A 360 12.88 -18.00 20.86
CA LYS A 360 12.10 -18.98 20.08
C LYS A 360 12.40 -20.40 20.55
N ASP A 361 11.60 -21.36 20.09
CA ASP A 361 11.79 -22.76 20.45
C ASP A 361 13.23 -23.24 20.18
N GLN A 362 13.98 -23.49 21.26
CA GLN A 362 15.34 -24.04 21.21
C GLN A 362 15.31 -25.51 21.56
N ARG A 363 15.86 -26.34 20.68
CA ARG A 363 16.00 -27.76 20.96
C ARG A 363 17.01 -27.97 22.09
N LEU A 364 16.61 -28.70 23.13
CA LEU A 364 17.47 -29.03 24.25
C LEU A 364 18.14 -30.38 24.02
N PHE A 365 19.46 -30.36 23.98
CA PHE A 365 20.28 -31.57 23.73
C PHE A 365 19.87 -32.26 22.42
N ASP A 366 20.08 -33.53 22.31
CA ASP A 366 19.61 -34.37 21.16
C ASP A 366 18.21 -34.93 21.36
N LEU A 367 17.46 -34.44 22.34
CA LEU A 367 16.09 -34.86 22.63
C LEU A 367 15.07 -34.09 21.79
N PRO A 368 13.89 -34.66 21.52
CA PRO A 368 12.78 -33.92 20.93
C PRO A 368 12.10 -33.01 21.99
N LEU A 369 12.88 -32.24 22.70
CA LEU A 369 12.44 -31.33 23.74
C LEU A 369 12.85 -29.91 23.37
N TYR A 370 11.89 -29.02 23.36
CA TYR A 370 12.09 -27.63 23.00
C TYR A 370 11.73 -26.71 24.17
N PHE A 371 12.54 -25.71 24.36
CA PHE A 371 12.33 -24.64 25.33
C PHE A 371 12.13 -23.30 24.65
N LYS A 372 11.15 -22.54 25.10
CA LYS A 372 10.97 -21.13 24.75
C LYS A 372 10.72 -20.30 25.99
N THR A 373 11.12 -19.03 25.94
CA THR A 373 10.76 -18.05 26.97
C THR A 373 10.37 -16.71 26.34
N ASP A 374 9.43 -16.05 26.97
CA ASP A 374 9.02 -14.68 26.66
C ASP A 374 9.07 -13.88 27.97
N THR A 375 10.03 -12.96 28.06
CA THR A 375 10.28 -12.18 29.26
C THR A 375 10.10 -10.70 28.97
N THR A 376 9.30 -10.03 29.76
CA THR A 376 8.97 -8.61 29.60
C THR A 376 9.20 -7.87 30.90
N PHE A 377 9.90 -6.76 30.84
CA PHE A 377 9.98 -5.77 31.91
C PHE A 377 9.30 -4.49 31.42
N THR A 378 8.33 -3.98 32.19
CA THR A 378 7.58 -2.79 31.78
C THR A 378 7.16 -1.94 32.96
N SER A 379 7.21 -0.62 32.79
CA SER A 379 6.53 0.35 33.66
C SER A 379 5.21 0.74 32.98
N LEU A 380 4.10 0.36 33.61
CA LEU A 380 2.75 0.54 33.14
C LEU A 380 2.09 1.72 33.87
N ASN A 381 1.46 2.61 33.12
CA ASN A 381 0.66 3.68 33.71
C ASN A 381 -0.65 3.86 32.91
N LYS A 382 -1.77 3.57 33.52
CA LYS A 382 -3.09 3.69 32.91
C LYS A 382 -3.57 5.13 33.05
N LYS A 383 -3.62 5.83 31.92
CA LYS A 383 -4.08 7.22 31.79
C LYS A 383 -5.44 7.25 31.14
N THR A 384 -6.41 7.81 31.81
CA THR A 384 -7.79 7.98 31.31
C THR A 384 -8.10 9.44 30.96
N SER A 385 -8.99 9.66 30.01
CA SER A 385 -9.38 10.99 29.54
C SER A 385 -10.18 11.80 30.57
N ASP A 386 -10.81 11.13 31.52
CA ASP A 386 -11.57 11.72 32.63
C ASP A 386 -10.72 12.17 33.82
N ASN A 387 -9.36 12.02 33.69
CA ASN A 387 -8.39 12.31 34.73
C ASN A 387 -8.65 11.55 36.05
N ALA A 388 -9.18 10.32 35.98
CA ALA A 388 -9.22 9.42 37.11
C ALA A 388 -7.78 9.14 37.61
N ASP A 389 -7.65 8.71 38.86
CA ASP A 389 -6.34 8.46 39.46
C ASP A 389 -5.50 7.51 38.61
N ASP A 390 -4.27 7.91 38.37
CA ASP A 390 -3.30 7.15 37.59
C ASP A 390 -2.91 5.86 38.32
N LEU A 391 -3.12 4.72 37.67
CA LEU A 391 -2.61 3.45 38.16
C LEU A 391 -1.23 3.19 37.56
N ASN A 392 -0.18 3.28 38.40
CA ASN A 392 1.22 3.08 37.99
C ASN A 392 1.78 1.81 38.63
N VAL A 393 2.27 0.87 37.79
CA VAL A 393 2.78 -0.43 38.21
C VAL A 393 4.02 -0.78 37.40
N MET A 394 5.12 -1.16 38.04
CA MET A 394 6.23 -1.87 37.37
C MET A 394 5.90 -3.37 37.36
N ARG A 395 6.04 -3.98 36.19
CA ARG A 395 5.78 -5.41 35.99
C ARG A 395 6.98 -6.09 35.34
N PHE A 396 7.46 -7.15 35.99
CA PHE A 396 8.37 -8.10 35.38
C PHE A 396 7.59 -9.40 35.15
N ASP A 397 7.54 -9.86 33.92
CA ASP A 397 6.79 -11.06 33.51
C ASP A 397 7.69 -12.01 32.74
N THR A 398 7.67 -13.27 33.07
CA THR A 398 8.38 -14.30 32.31
C THR A 398 7.50 -15.53 32.11
N TYR A 399 7.32 -15.90 30.84
CA TYR A 399 6.62 -17.10 30.42
C TYR A 399 7.62 -18.12 29.89
N ASN A 400 7.69 -19.28 30.53
CA ASN A 400 8.60 -20.37 30.19
C ASN A 400 7.79 -21.59 29.75
N LYS A 401 8.13 -22.18 28.61
CA LYS A 401 7.43 -23.37 28.09
C LYS A 401 8.39 -24.41 27.58
N PHE A 402 8.21 -25.66 28.00
CA PHE A 402 8.84 -26.84 27.45
C PHE A 402 7.81 -27.60 26.62
N THR A 403 8.17 -28.00 25.40
CA THR A 403 7.33 -28.74 24.48
C THR A 403 8.08 -29.94 23.92
N ALA A 404 7.45 -31.10 23.89
CA ALA A 404 8.04 -32.32 23.35
C ALA A 404 7.24 -32.81 22.14
N PRO A 405 7.51 -32.33 20.91
CA PRO A 405 6.82 -32.82 19.71
C PRO A 405 7.26 -34.23 19.35
N LEU A 406 6.31 -35.13 19.35
CA LEU A 406 6.48 -36.53 19.08
C LEU A 406 5.58 -36.96 17.91
N LYS A 407 6.03 -37.91 17.11
CA LYS A 407 5.18 -38.69 16.20
C LYS A 407 4.84 -39.99 16.88
N LEU A 408 3.61 -40.12 17.34
CA LEU A 408 3.19 -41.37 18.01
C LEU A 408 3.03 -42.51 16.99
N VAL A 409 2.48 -42.17 15.83
CA VAL A 409 2.41 -42.96 14.61
C VAL A 409 2.63 -42.05 13.43
N ASP A 410 2.84 -42.60 12.23
CA ASP A 410 3.21 -41.80 11.05
C ASP A 410 2.25 -40.64 10.73
N PHE A 411 1.00 -40.75 11.16
CA PHE A 411 -0.07 -39.78 10.87
C PHE A 411 -0.47 -38.92 12.07
N LEU A 412 -0.05 -39.24 13.32
CA LEU A 412 -0.47 -38.51 14.53
C LEU A 412 0.71 -37.77 15.17
N SER A 413 0.64 -36.47 15.15
CA SER A 413 1.55 -35.60 15.88
C SER A 413 1.00 -35.34 17.28
N VAL A 414 1.83 -35.51 18.30
CA VAL A 414 1.50 -35.30 19.71
C VAL A 414 2.56 -34.39 20.31
N ALA A 415 2.20 -33.25 20.84
CA ALA A 415 3.13 -32.28 21.44
C ALA A 415 2.70 -31.93 22.86
N PRO A 416 3.02 -32.75 23.87
CA PRO A 416 2.81 -32.35 25.26
C PRO A 416 3.69 -31.18 25.64
N PHE A 417 3.16 -30.32 26.51
CA PHE A 417 3.88 -29.18 27.00
C PHE A 417 3.61 -28.92 28.50
N VAL A 418 4.57 -28.29 29.15
CA VAL A 418 4.47 -27.75 30.49
C VAL A 418 5.15 -26.40 30.52
N GLY A 419 4.62 -25.48 31.29
CA GLY A 419 5.18 -24.14 31.43
C GLY A 419 4.80 -23.46 32.73
N SER A 420 5.47 -22.36 33.00
CA SER A 420 5.14 -21.43 34.06
C SER A 420 5.07 -20.02 33.52
N ARG A 421 4.28 -19.21 34.15
CA ARG A 421 4.33 -17.77 34.00
C ARG A 421 4.47 -17.15 35.38
N ASP A 422 5.54 -16.42 35.56
CA ASP A 422 5.90 -15.80 36.82
C ASP A 422 5.92 -14.29 36.61
N THR A 423 5.05 -13.56 37.29
CA THR A 423 4.85 -12.13 37.11
C THR A 423 5.03 -11.42 38.46
N ILE A 424 5.93 -10.46 38.51
CA ILE A 424 6.16 -9.62 39.69
C ILE A 424 5.56 -8.26 39.41
N TYR A 425 4.70 -7.80 40.31
CA TYR A 425 4.09 -6.47 40.30
C TYR A 425 4.64 -5.64 41.47
N SER A 426 5.03 -4.41 41.20
CA SER A 426 5.47 -3.50 42.27
C SER A 426 4.33 -3.06 43.19
N ARG A 427 3.06 -3.24 42.76
CA ARG A 427 1.87 -2.89 43.54
C ARG A 427 0.64 -3.65 43.05
N GLY A 428 -0.15 -4.20 43.96
CA GLY A 428 -1.50 -4.69 43.75
C GLY A 428 -2.55 -3.59 43.92
N LEU A 429 -3.83 -3.88 43.61
CA LEU A 429 -4.94 -2.94 43.82
C LEU A 429 -5.20 -2.65 45.30
N ASN A 430 -4.91 -3.60 46.17
CA ASN A 430 -5.11 -3.48 47.63
C ASN A 430 -3.97 -2.70 48.33
N GLY A 431 -2.99 -2.20 47.56
CA GLY A 431 -1.82 -1.47 48.07
C GLY A 431 -0.70 -2.35 48.59
N GLU A 432 -0.79 -3.67 48.42
CA GLU A 432 0.32 -4.60 48.67
C GLU A 432 1.48 -4.35 47.71
N GLU A 433 2.71 -4.42 48.23
CA GLU A 433 3.95 -4.15 47.46
C GLU A 433 4.63 -5.48 47.12
N ASP A 434 5.31 -5.52 45.92
CA ASP A 434 6.15 -6.63 45.47
C ASP A 434 5.41 -8.00 45.37
N GLU A 435 4.23 -8.01 44.77
CA GLU A 435 3.44 -9.22 44.60
C GLU A 435 4.00 -10.14 43.50
N LEU A 436 4.27 -11.40 43.86
CA LEU A 436 4.64 -12.45 42.93
C LEU A 436 3.45 -13.33 42.59
N ARG A 437 3.03 -13.28 41.34
CA ARG A 437 1.99 -14.13 40.78
C ARG A 437 2.61 -15.25 39.94
N THR A 438 2.27 -16.49 40.25
CA THR A 438 2.70 -17.67 39.47
C THR A 438 1.49 -18.41 38.92
N ALA A 439 1.53 -18.74 37.63
CA ALA A 439 0.56 -19.59 36.94
C ALA A 439 1.29 -20.74 36.23
N PHE A 440 0.84 -21.98 36.47
CA PHE A 440 1.36 -23.17 35.80
C PHE A 440 0.46 -23.59 34.64
N TYR A 441 1.10 -23.99 33.56
CA TYR A 441 0.46 -24.43 32.32
C TYR A 441 0.85 -25.87 32.03
N THR A 442 -0.11 -26.69 31.67
CA THR A 442 0.16 -28.00 31.11
C THR A 442 -0.85 -28.33 30.03
N GLY A 443 -0.46 -29.11 29.10
CA GLY A 443 -1.35 -29.51 28.02
C GLY A 443 -0.71 -30.42 27.00
N VAL A 444 -1.50 -30.71 25.96
CA VAL A 444 -1.06 -31.51 24.82
C VAL A 444 -1.74 -31.04 23.56
N ASP A 445 -0.97 -30.84 22.50
CA ASP A 445 -1.46 -30.54 21.17
C ASP A 445 -1.45 -31.85 20.34
N LEU A 446 -2.61 -32.20 19.81
CA LEU A 446 -2.79 -33.38 18.95
C LEU A 446 -3.20 -32.87 17.57
N SER A 447 -2.52 -33.34 16.53
CA SER A 447 -2.88 -33.01 15.15
C SER A 447 -2.63 -34.16 14.22
N THR A 448 -3.50 -34.31 13.25
CA THR A 448 -3.32 -35.25 12.15
C THR A 448 -3.76 -34.59 10.84
N LYS A 449 -3.26 -35.16 9.74
CA LYS A 449 -3.58 -34.61 8.42
C LYS A 449 -3.96 -35.77 7.49
N PHE A 450 -5.20 -35.72 7.04
CA PHE A 450 -5.71 -36.60 6.02
C PHE A 450 -5.78 -35.86 4.70
N SER A 451 -5.35 -36.50 3.62
CA SER A 451 -5.50 -35.91 2.31
C SER A 451 -5.85 -36.97 1.26
N ARG A 452 -6.67 -36.55 0.32
CA ARG A 452 -7.03 -37.40 -0.84
C ARG A 452 -7.07 -36.56 -2.09
N THR A 453 -6.42 -37.05 -3.13
CA THR A 453 -6.53 -36.47 -4.46
C THR A 453 -7.54 -37.32 -5.25
N TYR A 454 -8.57 -36.66 -5.73
CA TYR A 454 -9.54 -37.22 -6.65
C TYR A 454 -9.09 -36.89 -8.07
N GLU A 455 -8.99 -37.92 -8.92
CA GLU A 455 -8.62 -37.75 -10.35
C GLU A 455 -9.75 -37.10 -11.17
N ALA A 456 -10.60 -36.33 -10.52
CA ALA A 456 -11.67 -35.59 -11.17
C ALA A 456 -11.08 -34.49 -12.02
N SER A 457 -11.29 -34.54 -13.32
CA SER A 457 -11.02 -33.46 -14.25
C SER A 457 -12.29 -33.16 -15.05
N GLY A 458 -12.58 -31.90 -15.25
CA GLY A 458 -13.79 -31.50 -15.96
C GLY A 458 -14.36 -30.20 -15.41
N ARG A 459 -15.59 -29.91 -15.80
CA ARG A 459 -16.33 -28.72 -15.38
C ARG A 459 -17.61 -29.11 -14.66
N PHE A 460 -17.73 -28.69 -13.41
CA PHE A 460 -18.94 -28.85 -12.61
C PHE A 460 -19.45 -27.47 -12.16
N LEU A 461 -20.69 -27.15 -12.47
CA LEU A 461 -21.29 -25.82 -12.21
C LEU A 461 -20.42 -24.64 -12.71
N GLY A 462 -19.67 -24.86 -13.79
CA GLY A 462 -18.76 -23.87 -14.35
C GLY A 462 -17.37 -23.80 -13.68
N VAL A 463 -17.15 -24.54 -12.60
CA VAL A 463 -15.84 -24.63 -11.93
C VAL A 463 -14.97 -25.65 -12.65
N ASP A 464 -13.82 -25.21 -13.17
CA ASP A 464 -12.84 -26.10 -13.79
C ASP A 464 -12.02 -26.80 -12.71
N PHE A 465 -12.03 -28.13 -12.73
CA PHE A 465 -11.23 -28.99 -11.89
C PHE A 465 -10.14 -29.69 -12.71
N ASN A 466 -8.94 -29.66 -12.23
CA ASN A 466 -7.85 -30.49 -12.70
C ASN A 466 -7.21 -31.14 -11.48
N LYS A 467 -7.71 -32.34 -11.10
CA LYS A 467 -7.45 -33.04 -9.86
C LYS A 467 -7.92 -32.25 -8.63
N LEU A 468 -8.90 -32.75 -7.93
CA LEU A 468 -9.37 -32.14 -6.68
C LEU A 468 -8.59 -32.75 -5.51
N HIS A 469 -7.82 -31.93 -4.79
CA HIS A 469 -7.11 -32.34 -3.60
C HIS A 469 -7.85 -31.82 -2.36
N HIS A 470 -8.36 -32.76 -1.54
CA HIS A 470 -9.03 -32.44 -0.28
C HIS A 470 -8.10 -32.76 0.88
N ILE A 471 -7.89 -31.80 1.75
CA ILE A 471 -7.08 -31.91 2.96
C ILE A 471 -7.99 -31.66 4.14
N VAL A 472 -7.95 -32.58 5.12
CA VAL A 472 -8.66 -32.43 6.39
C VAL A 472 -7.65 -32.52 7.52
N THR A 473 -7.60 -31.48 8.35
CA THR A 473 -6.68 -31.39 9.48
C THR A 473 -7.48 -31.24 10.77
N PRO A 474 -7.89 -32.30 11.43
CA PRO A 474 -8.44 -32.24 12.78
C PRO A 474 -7.31 -31.97 13.78
N THR A 475 -7.60 -31.09 14.73
CA THR A 475 -6.74 -30.70 15.84
C THR A 475 -7.49 -30.80 17.16
N VAL A 476 -6.81 -31.26 18.18
CA VAL A 476 -7.30 -31.24 19.56
C VAL A 476 -6.19 -30.71 20.43
N GLU A 477 -6.44 -29.61 21.11
CA GLU A 477 -5.52 -29.07 22.10
C GLU A 477 -6.17 -29.17 23.47
N TYR A 478 -5.54 -29.83 24.42
CA TYR A 478 -5.91 -29.74 25.82
C TYR A 478 -5.01 -28.74 26.51
N ARG A 479 -5.58 -27.76 27.17
CA ARG A 479 -4.86 -26.76 27.96
C ARG A 479 -5.46 -26.68 29.36
N TYR A 480 -4.59 -26.82 30.34
CA TYR A 480 -4.90 -26.59 31.74
C TYR A 480 -4.02 -25.47 32.26
N ILE A 481 -4.64 -24.44 32.81
CA ILE A 481 -4.02 -23.36 33.55
C ILE A 481 -4.44 -23.59 35.01
N HIS A 482 -3.46 -23.87 35.86
CA HIS A 482 -3.71 -23.96 37.31
C HIS A 482 -4.12 -22.57 37.82
N GLN A 483 -4.97 -22.54 38.86
CA GLN A 483 -5.37 -21.28 39.48
C GLN A 483 -4.11 -20.45 39.83
N PRO A 484 -3.97 -19.24 39.31
CA PRO A 484 -2.84 -18.37 39.64
C PRO A 484 -2.80 -18.08 41.14
N SER A 485 -1.62 -17.85 41.69
CA SER A 485 -1.43 -17.59 43.12
C SER A 485 -2.11 -16.28 43.59
N ILE A 486 -2.41 -15.36 42.66
CA ILE A 486 -3.13 -14.11 42.88
C ILE A 486 -4.30 -14.04 41.90
N ASP A 487 -5.49 -13.72 42.42
CA ASP A 487 -6.68 -13.58 41.58
C ASP A 487 -6.59 -12.37 40.64
N PRO A 488 -7.07 -12.47 39.38
CA PRO A 488 -7.08 -11.33 38.45
C PRO A 488 -7.76 -10.07 38.99
N SER A 489 -8.76 -10.22 39.86
CA SER A 489 -9.52 -9.09 40.45
C SER A 489 -8.69 -8.28 41.46
N GLU A 490 -7.60 -8.84 41.97
CA GLU A 490 -6.67 -8.15 42.90
C GLU A 490 -5.63 -7.33 42.20
N LEU A 491 -5.53 -7.47 40.87
CA LEU A 491 -4.51 -6.82 40.04
C LEU A 491 -5.10 -5.70 39.17
N GLY A 492 -4.26 -4.67 38.91
CA GLY A 492 -4.56 -3.67 37.91
C GLY A 492 -4.61 -4.30 36.50
N GLN A 493 -5.72 -4.09 35.80
CA GLN A 493 -5.93 -4.66 34.48
C GLN A 493 -5.35 -3.74 33.40
N PHE A 494 -4.19 -4.09 32.86
CA PHE A 494 -3.50 -3.36 31.79
C PHE A 494 -3.55 -4.09 30.45
N ASP A 495 -3.46 -5.44 30.47
CA ASP A 495 -3.52 -6.31 29.30
C ASP A 495 -3.88 -7.77 29.69
N ASP A 496 -3.86 -8.67 28.70
CA ASP A 496 -4.25 -10.09 28.87
C ASP A 496 -3.38 -10.86 29.87
N ILE A 497 -2.20 -10.37 30.25
CA ILE A 497 -1.36 -11.00 31.25
C ILE A 497 -2.02 -10.93 32.63
N ASP A 498 -2.61 -9.78 32.93
CA ASP A 498 -3.25 -9.53 34.22
C ASP A 498 -4.57 -10.29 34.36
N ALA A 499 -5.23 -10.57 33.24
CA ALA A 499 -6.52 -11.26 33.16
C ALA A 499 -6.42 -12.80 33.16
N ILE A 500 -5.21 -13.38 33.28
CA ILE A 500 -5.04 -14.83 33.28
C ILE A 500 -5.71 -15.44 34.51
N ASP A 501 -6.55 -16.44 34.27
CA ASP A 501 -7.27 -17.15 35.33
C ASP A 501 -7.23 -18.67 35.11
N GLN A 502 -7.72 -19.43 36.06
CA GLN A 502 -7.84 -20.88 35.97
C GLN A 502 -8.63 -21.25 34.71
N LYS A 503 -8.10 -22.16 33.93
CA LYS A 503 -8.78 -22.66 32.72
C LYS A 503 -8.46 -24.14 32.51
N SER A 504 -9.49 -24.91 32.23
CA SER A 504 -9.36 -26.28 31.74
C SER A 504 -10.22 -26.42 30.48
N ALA A 505 -9.59 -26.60 29.35
CA ALA A 505 -10.29 -26.60 28.08
C ALA A 505 -9.69 -27.59 27.07
N PHE A 506 -10.57 -28.19 26.27
CA PHE A 506 -10.21 -28.85 25.03
C PHE A 506 -10.58 -27.92 23.86
N THR A 507 -9.60 -27.42 23.14
CA THR A 507 -9.85 -26.71 21.89
C THR A 507 -9.93 -27.72 20.76
N LEU A 508 -11.09 -27.82 20.15
CA LEU A 508 -11.35 -28.70 19.00
C LEU A 508 -11.29 -27.87 17.73
N GLY A 509 -10.49 -28.30 16.77
CA GLY A 509 -10.37 -27.65 15.49
C GLY A 509 -10.53 -28.64 14.32
N LEU A 510 -11.23 -28.18 13.28
CA LEU A 510 -11.39 -28.93 12.04
C LEU A 510 -11.14 -27.99 10.86
N GLU A 511 -9.96 -28.14 10.23
CA GLU A 511 -9.64 -27.44 8.99
C GLU A 511 -9.95 -28.34 7.80
N ASN A 512 -10.65 -27.81 6.81
CA ASN A 512 -10.88 -28.42 5.51
C ASN A 512 -10.39 -27.50 4.42
N ARG A 513 -9.56 -28.03 3.51
CA ARG A 513 -9.01 -27.30 2.38
C ARG A 513 -9.23 -28.07 1.09
N PHE A 514 -9.83 -27.41 0.11
CA PHE A 514 -10.06 -27.94 -1.22
C PHE A 514 -9.18 -27.22 -2.22
N GLN A 515 -8.34 -27.95 -2.93
CA GLN A 515 -7.37 -27.42 -3.89
C GLN A 515 -7.55 -28.05 -5.27
N THR A 516 -7.22 -27.28 -6.29
CA THR A 516 -7.11 -27.80 -7.66
C THR A 516 -5.92 -27.18 -8.38
N LYS A 517 -5.57 -27.69 -9.56
CA LYS A 517 -4.54 -27.12 -10.42
C LYS A 517 -5.18 -26.28 -11.52
N ARG A 518 -4.72 -25.05 -11.68
CA ARG A 518 -5.17 -24.12 -12.75
C ARG A 518 -3.98 -23.60 -13.54
N MET A 519 -4.21 -23.39 -14.84
CA MET A 519 -3.23 -22.73 -15.70
C MET A 519 -3.15 -21.24 -15.32
N MET A 520 -1.97 -20.78 -14.89
CA MET A 520 -1.69 -19.38 -14.53
C MET A 520 -0.32 -18.98 -15.08
N GLY A 521 -0.30 -18.01 -16.00
CA GLY A 521 0.94 -17.52 -16.60
C GLY A 521 1.74 -18.62 -17.34
N GLY A 522 1.04 -19.54 -18.04
CA GLY A 522 1.66 -20.62 -18.82
C GLY A 522 2.11 -21.83 -17.99
N SER A 523 1.88 -21.86 -16.67
CA SER A 523 2.20 -23.01 -15.82
C SER A 523 0.99 -23.46 -14.98
N LEU A 524 0.94 -24.76 -14.64
CA LEU A 524 -0.06 -25.31 -13.72
C LEU A 524 0.33 -24.95 -12.28
N LYS A 525 -0.51 -24.15 -11.61
CA LYS A 525 -0.34 -23.81 -10.19
C LYS A 525 -1.47 -24.39 -9.37
N THR A 526 -1.16 -24.82 -8.16
CA THR A 526 -2.16 -25.21 -7.16
C THR A 526 -2.86 -23.96 -6.64
N VAL A 527 -4.20 -23.98 -6.61
CA VAL A 527 -5.05 -22.91 -6.10
C VAL A 527 -6.08 -23.47 -5.15
N ASP A 528 -6.39 -22.72 -4.09
CA ASP A 528 -7.47 -23.08 -3.17
C ASP A 528 -8.82 -22.75 -3.83
N LEU A 529 -9.75 -23.69 -3.73
CA LEU A 529 -11.16 -23.54 -4.14
C LEU A 529 -12.03 -23.20 -2.95
N GLY A 530 -11.67 -23.73 -1.80
CA GLY A 530 -12.39 -23.52 -0.55
C GLY A 530 -11.54 -23.85 0.65
N TYR A 531 -11.76 -23.08 1.69
CA TYR A 531 -11.18 -23.23 3.01
C TYR A 531 -12.29 -23.13 4.04
N LEU A 532 -12.33 -24.04 4.99
CA LEU A 532 -13.25 -24.01 6.12
C LEU A 532 -12.50 -24.40 7.38
N LEU A 533 -12.46 -23.50 8.34
CA LEU A 533 -12.01 -23.75 9.70
C LEU A 533 -13.20 -23.64 10.65
N ILE A 534 -13.38 -24.64 11.49
CA ILE A 534 -14.31 -24.60 12.62
C ILE A 534 -13.49 -24.92 13.87
N THR A 535 -13.59 -24.06 14.89
CA THR A 535 -12.89 -24.25 16.16
C THR A 535 -13.77 -23.80 17.33
N GLY A 536 -13.58 -24.44 18.47
CA GLY A 536 -14.26 -24.07 19.70
C GLY A 536 -13.68 -24.78 20.91
N ASP A 537 -13.79 -24.16 22.08
CA ASP A 537 -13.33 -24.74 23.33
C ASP A 537 -14.45 -25.50 24.02
N TYR A 538 -14.17 -26.71 24.45
CA TYR A 538 -14.97 -27.43 25.44
C TYR A 538 -14.35 -27.19 26.81
N LEU A 539 -15.05 -26.47 27.66
CA LEU A 539 -14.63 -26.06 29.00
C LEU A 539 -15.01 -27.13 30.04
N TYR A 540 -14.03 -27.54 30.83
CA TYR A 540 -14.32 -28.45 31.96
C TYR A 540 -14.71 -27.61 33.18
N LYS A 541 -15.94 -27.77 33.68
CA LYS A 541 -16.52 -27.01 34.79
C LYS A 541 -16.47 -25.47 34.54
N PRO A 542 -17.17 -24.97 33.53
CA PRO A 542 -17.23 -23.53 33.31
C PRO A 542 -17.98 -22.82 34.43
N GLU A 543 -17.36 -21.83 35.02
CA GLU A 543 -18.04 -20.99 36.00
C GLU A 543 -18.99 -20.01 35.31
N GLY A 544 -20.19 -19.84 35.85
CA GLY A 544 -21.16 -18.86 35.37
C GLY A 544 -21.77 -19.10 33.99
N ARG A 545 -21.56 -20.28 33.37
CA ARG A 545 -22.13 -20.64 32.07
C ARG A 545 -22.97 -21.90 32.14
N GLY A 546 -24.10 -21.92 31.40
CA GLY A 546 -24.94 -23.09 31.23
C GLY A 546 -24.40 -24.11 30.23
N SER A 547 -23.59 -23.65 29.26
CA SER A 547 -22.96 -24.48 28.24
C SER A 547 -21.50 -24.80 28.58
N GLN A 548 -21.07 -26.04 28.35
CA GLN A 548 -19.65 -26.42 28.42
C GLN A 548 -18.86 -25.99 27.18
N PHE A 549 -19.53 -25.69 26.07
CA PHE A 549 -18.88 -25.13 24.92
C PHE A 549 -18.74 -23.62 25.04
N SER A 550 -17.54 -23.11 24.78
CA SER A 550 -17.31 -21.69 24.55
C SER A 550 -17.81 -21.31 23.17
N ASN A 551 -17.44 -20.09 22.74
CA ASN A 551 -17.78 -19.65 21.39
C ASN A 551 -17.22 -20.62 20.34
N VAL A 552 -18.07 -20.99 19.40
CA VAL A 552 -17.66 -21.72 18.18
C VAL A 552 -17.34 -20.67 17.11
N ILE A 553 -16.10 -20.72 16.62
CA ILE A 553 -15.59 -19.84 15.58
C ILE A 553 -15.62 -20.60 14.26
N GLY A 554 -16.19 -20.00 13.23
CA GLY A 554 -16.19 -20.53 11.87
C GLY A 554 -15.57 -19.50 10.92
N ASP A 555 -14.66 -19.97 10.07
CA ASP A 555 -14.04 -19.18 9.02
C ASP A 555 -14.16 -19.94 7.70
N LEU A 556 -14.85 -19.35 6.72
CA LEU A 556 -15.13 -19.93 5.42
C LEU A 556 -14.65 -18.99 4.32
N GLU A 557 -13.80 -19.50 3.45
CA GLU A 557 -13.39 -18.83 2.21
C GLU A 557 -13.68 -19.73 1.01
N LEU A 558 -14.39 -19.23 0.00
CA LEU A 558 -14.68 -19.93 -1.23
C LEU A 558 -14.24 -19.09 -2.42
N THR A 559 -13.35 -19.65 -3.25
CA THR A 559 -12.85 -19.06 -4.50
C THR A 559 -13.07 -20.01 -5.70
N PRO A 560 -14.34 -20.42 -5.96
CA PRO A 560 -14.62 -21.43 -6.99
C PRO A 560 -14.24 -20.95 -8.38
N PHE A 561 -14.26 -19.63 -8.62
CA PHE A 561 -13.85 -18.98 -9.86
C PHE A 561 -12.83 -17.87 -9.59
N LYS A 562 -12.04 -17.49 -10.59
CA LYS A 562 -11.13 -16.34 -10.50
C LYS A 562 -11.85 -15.02 -10.27
N TRP A 563 -13.13 -14.97 -10.63
CA TRP A 563 -13.98 -13.77 -10.58
C TRP A 563 -14.98 -13.77 -9.41
N LEU A 564 -15.03 -14.83 -8.59
CA LEU A 564 -15.95 -14.98 -7.46
C LEU A 564 -15.18 -15.37 -6.20
N ARG A 565 -15.33 -14.56 -5.16
CA ARG A 565 -14.82 -14.82 -3.83
C ARG A 565 -15.96 -14.61 -2.83
N PHE A 566 -16.13 -15.57 -1.96
CA PHE A 566 -17.06 -15.51 -0.84
C PHE A 566 -16.29 -15.79 0.43
N GLU A 567 -16.47 -14.94 1.43
CA GLU A 567 -15.84 -15.06 2.75
C GLU A 567 -16.91 -14.91 3.82
N SER A 568 -16.80 -15.69 4.90
CA SER A 568 -17.66 -15.56 6.06
C SER A 568 -16.91 -15.95 7.31
N ASP A 569 -16.88 -15.05 8.29
CA ASP A 569 -16.37 -15.30 9.63
C ASP A 569 -17.53 -15.21 10.64
N THR A 570 -17.57 -16.16 11.55
CA THR A 570 -18.65 -16.28 12.51
C THR A 570 -18.12 -16.60 13.89
N ARG A 571 -18.83 -16.10 14.92
CA ARG A 571 -18.66 -16.48 16.31
C ARG A 571 -20.03 -16.76 16.90
N TYR A 572 -20.29 -18.00 17.21
CA TYR A 572 -21.55 -18.47 17.80
C TYR A 572 -21.34 -18.81 19.27
N ASP A 573 -22.20 -18.29 20.15
CA ASP A 573 -22.19 -18.67 21.56
C ASP A 573 -23.26 -19.73 21.86
N PRO A 574 -22.87 -20.98 22.18
CA PRO A 574 -23.78 -22.05 22.48
C PRO A 574 -24.57 -21.86 23.80
N ASP A 575 -24.08 -20.98 24.68
CA ASP A 575 -24.74 -20.67 25.96
C ASP A 575 -25.98 -19.81 25.74
N THR A 576 -25.81 -18.71 25.04
CA THR A 576 -26.92 -17.81 24.68
C THR A 576 -27.69 -18.30 23.45
N LYS A 577 -27.15 -19.28 22.71
CA LYS A 577 -27.68 -19.83 21.47
C LYS A 577 -27.81 -18.76 20.37
N ASP A 578 -26.90 -17.82 20.34
CA ASP A 578 -26.95 -16.70 19.45
C ASP A 578 -25.56 -16.45 18.80
N PHE A 579 -25.53 -15.78 17.65
CA PHE A 579 -24.29 -15.30 17.05
C PHE A 579 -23.83 -14.03 17.77
N GLN A 580 -22.59 -14.03 18.24
CA GLN A 580 -21.94 -12.82 18.74
C GLN A 580 -21.46 -11.94 17.59
N THR A 581 -20.86 -12.57 16.57
CA THR A 581 -20.47 -11.91 15.32
C THR A 581 -20.79 -12.81 14.14
N TRP A 582 -21.18 -12.20 13.03
CA TRP A 582 -21.33 -12.87 11.75
C TRP A 582 -21.08 -11.88 10.62
N ASN A 583 -19.94 -12.01 9.99
CA ASN A 583 -19.55 -11.19 8.85
C ASN A 583 -19.55 -12.04 7.59
N THR A 584 -19.95 -11.44 6.49
CA THR A 584 -20.00 -12.12 5.19
C THR A 584 -19.62 -11.13 4.10
N ASP A 585 -18.81 -11.56 3.15
CA ASP A 585 -18.42 -10.79 1.98
C ASP A 585 -18.55 -11.62 0.71
N LEU A 586 -19.15 -11.03 -0.31
CA LEU A 586 -19.26 -11.59 -1.65
C LEU A 586 -18.67 -10.62 -2.65
N TYR A 587 -17.66 -11.05 -3.39
CA TYR A 587 -17.02 -10.28 -4.45
C TYR A 587 -17.22 -10.97 -5.79
N ILE A 588 -17.72 -10.20 -6.76
CA ILE A 588 -17.90 -10.65 -8.14
C ILE A 588 -17.15 -9.68 -9.04
N ASN A 589 -16.09 -10.16 -9.68
CA ASN A 589 -15.24 -9.40 -10.60
C ASN A 589 -15.07 -10.20 -11.90
N LYS A 590 -16.16 -10.34 -12.65
CA LYS A 590 -16.21 -11.18 -13.85
C LYS A 590 -15.61 -10.49 -15.08
N SER A 591 -15.65 -9.17 -15.13
CA SER A 591 -15.05 -8.38 -16.21
C SER A 591 -14.54 -7.05 -15.67
N ASP A 592 -13.67 -6.39 -16.44
CA ASP A 592 -13.19 -5.04 -16.13
C ASP A 592 -14.32 -3.98 -16.26
N ASP A 593 -15.48 -4.36 -16.86
CA ASP A 593 -16.58 -3.44 -17.07
C ASP A 593 -17.51 -3.32 -15.86
N TRP A 594 -17.56 -4.35 -15.00
CA TRP A 594 -18.35 -4.28 -13.78
C TRP A 594 -17.79 -5.17 -12.66
N GLN A 595 -17.89 -4.67 -11.45
CA GLN A 595 -17.50 -5.33 -10.22
C GLN A 595 -18.61 -5.11 -9.19
N LEU A 596 -18.93 -6.14 -8.43
CA LEU A 596 -19.93 -6.09 -7.37
C LEU A 596 -19.32 -6.62 -6.09
N GLY A 597 -19.40 -5.83 -5.03
CA GLY A 597 -19.13 -6.22 -3.65
C GLY A 597 -20.42 -6.14 -2.84
N PHE A 598 -20.68 -7.14 -2.04
CA PHE A 598 -21.78 -7.16 -1.09
C PHE A 598 -21.30 -7.75 0.23
N GLY A 599 -21.55 -7.05 1.33
CA GLY A 599 -21.14 -7.49 2.66
C GLY A 599 -22.25 -7.35 3.69
N SER A 600 -22.19 -8.18 4.72
CA SER A 600 -23.00 -8.10 5.91
C SER A 600 -22.08 -8.08 7.13
N ARG A 601 -22.38 -7.21 8.08
CA ARG A 601 -21.68 -7.11 9.37
C ARG A 601 -22.69 -7.21 10.48
N TYR A 602 -22.51 -8.20 11.32
CA TYR A 602 -23.35 -8.43 12.49
C TYR A 602 -22.48 -8.53 13.74
N GLU A 603 -22.76 -7.72 14.72
CA GLU A 603 -22.26 -7.84 16.09
C GLU A 603 -23.43 -7.72 17.05
N GLN A 604 -23.58 -8.70 17.94
CA GLN A 604 -24.71 -8.80 18.87
C GLN A 604 -24.83 -7.50 19.67
N ASN A 605 -26.04 -6.95 19.68
CA ASN A 605 -26.42 -5.70 20.37
C ASN A 605 -25.71 -4.42 19.90
N LYS A 606 -24.78 -4.48 18.95
CA LYS A 606 -24.04 -3.31 18.51
C LYS A 606 -24.30 -2.97 17.03
N ILE A 607 -24.02 -3.91 16.12
CA ILE A 607 -23.99 -3.64 14.69
C ILE A 607 -24.87 -4.66 13.94
N THR A 608 -25.68 -4.19 13.01
CA THR A 608 -26.27 -5.01 11.95
C THR A 608 -26.31 -4.18 10.70
N GLU A 609 -25.28 -4.31 9.86
CA GLU A 609 -25.02 -3.43 8.72
C GLU A 609 -24.90 -4.25 7.43
N LEU A 610 -25.50 -3.74 6.34
CA LEU A 610 -25.25 -4.21 4.99
C LEU A 610 -24.35 -3.22 4.27
N THR A 611 -23.34 -3.73 3.57
CA THR A 611 -22.47 -2.96 2.71
C THR A 611 -22.66 -3.38 1.26
N SER A 612 -22.59 -2.43 0.34
CA SER A 612 -22.65 -2.70 -1.08
C SER A 612 -21.72 -1.80 -1.86
N GLU A 613 -21.05 -2.36 -2.84
CA GLU A 613 -20.23 -1.63 -3.81
C GLU A 613 -20.53 -2.13 -5.21
N LEU A 614 -20.80 -1.21 -6.12
CA LEU A 614 -20.96 -1.49 -7.54
C LEU A 614 -20.04 -0.55 -8.32
N PHE A 615 -19.17 -1.12 -9.14
CA PHE A 615 -18.50 -0.40 -10.22
C PHE A 615 -19.07 -0.90 -11.55
N TYR A 616 -19.45 0.06 -12.41
CA TYR A 616 -20.01 -0.22 -13.74
C TYR A 616 -19.44 0.73 -14.79
N LYS A 617 -18.79 0.17 -15.79
CA LYS A 617 -18.28 0.89 -16.96
C LYS A 617 -19.33 0.82 -18.07
N LEU A 618 -20.01 1.95 -18.30
CA LEU A 618 -21.06 2.04 -19.32
C LEU A 618 -20.47 1.93 -20.74
N ASN A 619 -19.32 2.58 -20.95
CA ASN A 619 -18.56 2.57 -22.20
C ASN A 619 -17.11 3.03 -21.94
N ASN A 620 -16.31 3.23 -22.99
CA ASN A 620 -14.92 3.65 -22.84
C ASN A 620 -14.72 5.05 -22.20
N GLU A 621 -15.78 5.84 -22.14
CA GLU A 621 -15.71 7.20 -21.61
C GLU A 621 -16.39 7.36 -20.25
N TRP A 622 -17.38 6.55 -19.92
CA TRP A 622 -18.21 6.71 -18.73
C TRP A 622 -18.18 5.47 -17.84
N ALA A 623 -17.92 5.68 -16.57
CA ALA A 623 -18.08 4.67 -15.53
C ALA A 623 -18.79 5.26 -14.30
N TYR A 624 -19.39 4.40 -13.52
CA TYR A 624 -20.13 4.72 -12.30
C TYR A 624 -19.62 3.86 -11.15
N ARG A 625 -19.58 4.45 -9.97
CA ARG A 625 -19.36 3.72 -8.73
C ARG A 625 -20.45 4.10 -7.74
N VAL A 626 -21.05 3.12 -7.13
CA VAL A 626 -22.07 3.29 -6.09
C VAL A 626 -21.64 2.54 -4.85
N LEU A 627 -21.64 3.20 -3.72
CA LEU A 627 -21.32 2.64 -2.40
C LEU A 627 -22.48 2.87 -1.47
N GLY A 628 -22.76 1.90 -0.60
CA GLY A 628 -23.79 2.02 0.40
C GLY A 628 -23.49 1.23 1.66
N ARG A 629 -23.74 1.82 2.83
CA ARG A 629 -23.80 1.16 4.14
C ARG A 629 -25.17 1.42 4.74
N TYR A 630 -25.86 0.37 5.09
CA TYR A 630 -27.24 0.42 5.58
C TYR A 630 -27.37 -0.35 6.87
N ASP A 631 -27.82 0.33 7.95
CA ASP A 631 -28.11 -0.30 9.22
C ASP A 631 -29.47 -1.00 9.18
N LEU A 632 -29.50 -2.29 9.49
CA LEU A 632 -30.73 -3.08 9.59
C LEU A 632 -31.46 -2.85 10.91
N LYS A 633 -30.73 -2.54 11.99
CA LYS A 633 -31.32 -2.16 13.26
C LYS A 633 -31.77 -0.71 13.26
N GLU A 634 -32.82 -0.41 14.03
CA GLU A 634 -33.18 0.97 14.33
C GLU A 634 -32.04 1.57 15.18
N VAL A 635 -31.48 2.66 14.74
CA VAL A 635 -30.46 3.40 15.50
C VAL A 635 -31.18 4.47 16.30
N GLU A 636 -30.98 4.49 17.60
CA GLU A 636 -31.43 5.54 18.50
C GLU A 636 -30.24 6.44 18.84
N ASP A 637 -30.39 7.74 18.65
CA ASP A 637 -29.47 8.74 19.13
C ASP A 637 -30.17 9.60 20.18
N ASN A 638 -29.67 9.63 21.42
CA ASN A 638 -30.21 10.35 22.55
C ASN A 638 -31.72 10.07 22.80
N GLY A 639 -32.16 8.81 22.60
CA GLY A 639 -33.54 8.39 22.78
C GLY A 639 -34.49 8.76 21.63
N HIS A 640 -33.97 9.30 20.53
CA HIS A 640 -34.72 9.58 19.32
C HIS A 640 -34.41 8.57 18.21
N LYS A 641 -35.44 7.96 17.61
CA LYS A 641 -35.29 7.06 16.48
C LYS A 641 -34.77 7.82 15.28
N LEU A 642 -33.58 7.43 14.80
CA LEU A 642 -33.06 7.98 13.54
C LEU A 642 -33.83 7.43 12.35
N VAL A 643 -34.48 8.30 11.61
CA VAL A 643 -35.25 7.95 10.41
C VAL A 643 -34.35 7.48 9.27
N ASN A 644 -33.09 7.94 9.23
CA ASN A 644 -32.17 7.59 8.16
C ASN A 644 -31.31 6.37 8.55
N ARG A 645 -31.65 5.20 8.00
CA ARG A 645 -30.90 3.96 8.18
C ARG A 645 -29.64 3.87 7.33
N PHE A 646 -29.47 4.74 6.31
CA PHE A 646 -28.21 4.81 5.59
C PHE A 646 -27.16 5.49 6.45
N LYS A 647 -26.14 4.73 6.83
CA LYS A 647 -24.95 5.25 7.50
C LYS A 647 -24.12 6.09 6.54
N ASP A 648 -23.87 5.53 5.34
CA ASP A 648 -23.23 6.23 4.22
C ASP A 648 -23.80 5.75 2.90
N ARG A 649 -23.86 6.64 1.94
CA ARG A 649 -24.11 6.34 0.52
C ARG A 649 -23.34 7.30 -0.35
N GLU A 650 -22.79 6.79 -1.44
CA GLU A 650 -22.02 7.58 -2.40
C GLU A 650 -22.31 7.15 -3.81
N ILE A 651 -22.46 8.11 -4.70
CA ILE A 651 -22.52 7.90 -6.14
C ILE A 651 -21.41 8.72 -6.76
N THR A 652 -20.51 8.05 -7.50
CA THR A 652 -19.42 8.68 -8.23
C THR A 652 -19.62 8.45 -9.72
N VAL A 653 -19.61 9.52 -10.48
CA VAL A 653 -19.59 9.51 -11.94
C VAL A 653 -18.16 9.75 -12.39
N ILE A 654 -17.65 8.88 -13.26
CA ILE A 654 -16.30 8.92 -13.79
C ILE A 654 -16.38 9.17 -15.28
N LYS A 655 -15.73 10.22 -15.76
CA LYS A 655 -15.64 10.57 -17.18
C LYS A 655 -14.21 10.54 -17.66
N ASP A 656 -13.96 9.74 -18.69
CA ASP A 656 -12.71 9.80 -19.44
C ASP A 656 -12.73 10.98 -20.42
N LEU A 657 -11.81 11.90 -20.25
CA LEU A 657 -11.64 13.10 -21.06
C LEU A 657 -10.34 13.02 -21.89
N HIS A 658 -10.02 11.85 -22.44
CA HIS A 658 -8.82 11.56 -23.23
C HIS A 658 -7.54 11.55 -22.38
N CYS A 659 -7.02 12.67 -21.92
CA CYS A 659 -5.82 12.77 -21.09
C CYS A 659 -6.13 13.02 -19.59
N TRP A 660 -7.40 13.32 -19.29
CA TRP A 660 -7.89 13.51 -17.94
C TRP A 660 -8.93 12.45 -17.57
N LEU A 661 -8.99 12.13 -16.31
CA LEU A 661 -10.10 11.41 -15.70
C LEU A 661 -10.80 12.37 -14.76
N ALA A 662 -12.04 12.71 -15.04
CA ALA A 662 -12.86 13.53 -14.16
C ALA A 662 -13.74 12.62 -13.30
N GLU A 663 -13.71 12.80 -12.00
CA GLU A 663 -14.54 12.09 -11.02
C GLU A 663 -15.39 13.13 -10.29
N ALA A 664 -16.71 12.97 -10.32
CA ALA A 664 -17.65 13.78 -9.55
C ALA A 664 -18.42 12.86 -8.61
N SER A 665 -18.40 13.16 -7.32
CA SER A 665 -19.00 12.32 -6.29
C SER A 665 -20.00 13.11 -5.45
N LEU A 666 -21.13 12.50 -5.21
CA LEU A 666 -22.15 12.94 -4.27
C LEU A 666 -22.29 11.87 -3.19
N SER A 667 -22.01 12.23 -1.97
CA SER A 667 -22.16 11.35 -0.81
C SER A 667 -23.03 11.96 0.26
N SER A 668 -23.68 11.08 1.02
CA SER A 668 -24.46 11.46 2.21
C SER A 668 -24.10 10.51 3.33
N SER A 669 -23.65 11.05 4.46
CA SER A 669 -23.38 10.28 5.68
C SER A 669 -24.27 10.77 6.81
N ARG A 670 -24.59 9.87 7.75
CA ARG A 670 -25.40 10.19 8.93
C ARG A 670 -24.77 11.32 9.74
N ASP A 671 -23.48 11.22 10.00
CA ASP A 671 -22.73 12.16 10.85
C ASP A 671 -22.16 13.38 10.09
N GLY A 672 -21.95 13.26 8.79
CA GLY A 672 -21.27 14.26 7.96
C GLY A 672 -22.17 15.07 7.03
N GLY A 673 -23.47 14.72 6.96
CA GLY A 673 -24.41 15.35 6.03
C GLY A 673 -24.10 15.05 4.56
N ILE A 674 -24.46 15.97 3.66
CA ILE A 674 -24.26 15.84 2.23
C ILE A 674 -22.90 16.42 1.84
N THR A 675 -22.14 15.69 1.02
CA THR A 675 -20.88 16.14 0.46
C THR A 675 -20.89 15.95 -1.06
N PHE A 676 -20.56 17.00 -1.78
CA PHE A 676 -20.25 16.95 -3.21
C PHE A 676 -18.79 17.33 -3.40
N TRP A 677 -18.07 16.62 -4.25
CA TRP A 677 -16.72 16.99 -4.65
C TRP A 677 -16.42 16.55 -6.07
N MET A 678 -15.45 17.21 -6.70
CA MET A 678 -14.97 16.88 -8.03
C MET A 678 -13.46 16.83 -8.06
N VAL A 679 -12.90 15.81 -8.71
CA VAL A 679 -11.45 15.67 -8.91
C VAL A 679 -11.16 15.45 -10.38
N MET A 680 -10.13 16.12 -10.87
CA MET A 680 -9.58 15.86 -12.19
C MET A 680 -8.18 15.27 -12.04
N LYS A 681 -7.97 14.07 -12.59
CA LYS A 681 -6.71 13.31 -12.55
C LYS A 681 -6.12 13.25 -13.95
N LEU A 682 -4.82 13.49 -14.08
CA LEU A 682 -4.12 13.19 -15.33
C LEU A 682 -3.91 11.69 -15.46
N LYS A 683 -4.26 11.12 -16.60
CA LYS A 683 -4.08 9.67 -16.85
C LYS A 683 -2.61 9.26 -16.86
N ALA A 684 -1.71 10.12 -17.35
CA ALA A 684 -0.27 9.90 -17.29
C ALA A 684 0.30 9.93 -15.87
N SER A 685 -0.48 10.42 -14.88
CA SER A 685 -0.10 10.50 -13.48
C SER A 685 -1.32 10.28 -12.59
N PRO A 686 -1.75 9.03 -12.41
CA PRO A 686 -2.98 8.71 -11.68
C PRO A 686 -2.86 8.88 -10.16
N LYS A 687 -1.66 9.11 -9.62
CA LYS A 687 -1.45 9.31 -8.17
C LYS A 687 -1.98 10.67 -7.74
N VAL A 688 -3.09 10.67 -7.04
CA VAL A 688 -3.68 11.86 -6.39
C VAL A 688 -3.31 11.81 -4.91
N PRO A 689 -2.80 12.90 -4.29
CA PRO A 689 -2.43 12.91 -2.88
C PRO A 689 -3.62 12.73 -1.93
N PHE A 690 -4.84 12.99 -2.42
CA PHE A 690 -6.08 12.75 -1.69
C PHE A 690 -6.83 11.60 -2.37
N ASP A 691 -6.90 10.46 -1.71
CA ASP A 691 -7.76 9.39 -2.13
C ASP A 691 -9.07 9.49 -1.36
N PHE A 692 -10.08 10.14 -1.98
CA PHE A 692 -11.43 10.23 -1.42
C PHE A 692 -12.25 8.95 -1.64
N LYS A 693 -11.63 7.89 -2.13
CA LYS A 693 -12.31 6.61 -2.23
C LYS A 693 -12.65 6.13 -0.84
N ASN A 694 -13.92 5.90 -0.59
CA ASN A 694 -14.34 5.07 0.52
C ASN A 694 -13.80 3.67 0.24
N TYR A 695 -12.75 3.28 0.93
CA TYR A 695 -12.39 1.88 1.03
C TYR A 695 -13.19 1.33 2.20
N TYR A 696 -14.16 0.48 1.91
CA TYR A 696 -14.58 -0.45 2.95
C TYR A 696 -13.37 -1.38 3.16
N PRO A 697 -12.77 -1.40 4.35
CA PRO A 697 -11.68 -2.33 4.59
C PRO A 697 -12.26 -3.73 4.39
N HIS A 698 -11.82 -4.37 3.33
CA HIS A 698 -12.04 -5.78 3.17
C HIS A 698 -11.28 -6.45 4.31
N PRO A 699 -11.88 -7.30 5.12
CA PRO A 699 -11.12 -8.11 6.04
C PRO A 699 -10.05 -8.86 5.24
N LYS A 700 -8.81 -8.78 5.72
CA LYS A 700 -7.66 -9.45 5.10
C LYS A 700 -7.72 -10.93 5.33
#